data_4486df402b71bb5131ee8e0d9d70b482
#
_entry.id   4486df402b71bb5131ee8e0d9d70b482
#
_cell.length_a   1.000
_cell.length_b   1.000
_cell.length_c   1.000
_cell.angle_alpha   90.00
_cell.angle_beta   90.00
_cell.angle_gamma   90.00
#
_symmetry.space_group_name_H-M   'P 1'
#
loop_
_entity.id
_entity.type
_entity.pdbx_description
1 polymer ?
#
loop_
_entity_poly.entity_id
_entity_poly.type
_entity_poly.pdbx_seq_one_letter_code
_entity_poly.pdbx_strand_id
1 'polypeptide(L)'
;MNQKALETLEYRKIIAQLKREMGSAASAKLADELTPLTSEKIIKEELRSTTEAVDLIVRKGPLPTGGIYDIREALLLAKKGGSLTMRQLLEVQNVLGISSEVVAFMHDDALPELKYIGEMVDLIVEFTALEKEISRCILTEDEMADNASPKLKDIRRSIHQQNQAIKNKLSRIITSSSNKTYLQDAIVTMRDGRYVIPVKQEYRSFFPGMVHDQSKGGATLFIEPQGVVELNNKLRELEVEEQLEIARILAELSSRVAEHYREIRSNLELLTKLDFIMAKGKLSCKMHASEPKIDIEGELRLISARHPLIEYKKAVPIDIKIGGDYRTLIITGPNTGGKTVSLKTAGLLVMMAQSGLHIPASHASTLPIFGDVFADIGDEQSIEQSLSTFSSHMKNIVSIIDKASYDSLVLVDELGAGTDPTEGAALAIAILERFYDSGALTMATTHYNELKKYALATSGVENAAMEFDVETLTPTYRLLIGVPGKSNAFEISKKLGLSESVIERASEHIKHGDMEFENVISSIEDDKRKAAADRLDAESMRAEIEERLKKLEDKERAISEKRADIIAEAKREARELLRETKSAVKDVQKDLRRLQKSGAHTNLNTGALEKSRRKINEAEDLVSEKVVKQVNSEPVSADTLKIGDRVKLLTIGQNGTILSLPDEKGNLMINIGALKVKARLQDLMLINEGKDRKPQAKSSSKYGSLLRSKSSSVSASINVMGKNLDDALADVEKYLDDVYMAGLDMASIIHGRGGGILKDGIRQMLKRKKYVDSFGAASYNDGGEGVTIVRMKKK
;
A
#
# COMPACT_ATOMS: atom_id res chain seq x y z
N MET A 1 -3.02 1.20 27.23
CA MET A 1 -3.41 2.40 26.41
C MET A 1 -4.54 3.16 27.09
N ASN A 2 -4.45 4.46 27.24
CA ASN A 2 -5.38 5.29 27.99
C ASN A 2 -6.75 5.42 27.27
N GLN A 3 -7.85 5.05 27.93
CA GLN A 3 -9.22 5.08 27.39
C GLN A 3 -9.65 6.49 26.98
N LYS A 4 -9.31 7.51 27.82
CA LYS A 4 -9.65 8.92 27.53
C LYS A 4 -8.97 9.39 26.24
N ALA A 5 -7.71 8.98 26.01
CA ALA A 5 -7.00 9.33 24.78
C ALA A 5 -7.64 8.73 23.51
N LEU A 6 -8.17 7.48 23.59
CA LEU A 6 -8.92 6.88 22.47
C LEU A 6 -10.17 7.69 22.08
N GLU A 7 -10.84 8.30 23.07
CA GLU A 7 -12.01 9.16 22.84
C GLU A 7 -11.60 10.55 22.31
N THR A 8 -10.65 11.19 22.98
CA THR A 8 -10.16 12.55 22.63
C THR A 8 -9.54 12.58 21.22
N LEU A 9 -8.80 11.55 20.82
CA LEU A 9 -8.19 11.41 19.50
C LEU A 9 -9.14 10.82 18.45
N GLU A 10 -10.38 10.56 18.82
CA GLU A 10 -11.43 10.10 17.90
C GLU A 10 -11.12 8.73 17.24
N TYR A 11 -10.34 7.87 17.93
CA TYR A 11 -9.96 6.55 17.40
C TYR A 11 -11.19 5.69 17.04
N ARG A 12 -12.28 5.80 17.78
CA ARG A 12 -13.54 5.09 17.48
C ARG A 12 -14.11 5.44 16.10
N LYS A 13 -13.83 6.65 15.57
CA LYS A 13 -14.26 7.01 14.19
C LYS A 13 -13.46 6.23 13.14
N ILE A 14 -12.20 5.91 13.40
CA ILE A 14 -11.39 5.04 12.54
C ILE A 14 -11.96 3.62 12.56
N ILE A 15 -12.29 3.10 13.75
CA ILE A 15 -12.94 1.79 13.88
C ILE A 15 -14.29 1.77 13.13
N ALA A 16 -15.07 2.84 13.21
CA ALA A 16 -16.31 2.94 12.46
C ALA A 16 -16.10 2.97 10.93
N GLN A 17 -15.00 3.57 10.46
CA GLN A 17 -14.63 3.51 9.04
C GLN A 17 -14.19 2.10 8.64
N LEU A 18 -13.38 1.43 9.47
CA LEU A 18 -12.95 0.04 9.26
C LEU A 18 -14.15 -0.90 9.13
N LYS A 19 -15.15 -0.77 10.02
CA LYS A 19 -16.38 -1.58 9.98
C LYS A 19 -17.16 -1.45 8.67
N ARG A 20 -17.13 -0.29 8.03
CA ARG A 20 -17.80 -0.08 6.73
C ARG A 20 -17.14 -0.83 5.56
N GLU A 21 -15.89 -1.21 5.71
CA GLU A 21 -15.14 -1.97 4.70
C GLU A 21 -15.27 -3.49 4.90
N MET A 22 -15.90 -3.94 5.99
CA MET A 22 -16.11 -5.36 6.29
C MET A 22 -17.27 -5.95 5.52
N GLY A 23 -17.12 -7.20 5.13
CA GLY A 23 -18.13 -7.96 4.41
C GLY A 23 -19.10 -8.73 5.30
N SER A 24 -18.81 -8.88 6.61
CA SER A 24 -19.59 -9.69 7.52
C SER A 24 -19.84 -9.06 8.90
N ALA A 25 -20.95 -9.41 9.54
CA ALA A 25 -21.23 -9.01 10.92
C ALA A 25 -20.29 -9.68 11.94
N ALA A 26 -19.75 -10.84 11.60
CA ALA A 26 -18.82 -11.57 12.46
C ALA A 26 -17.47 -10.85 12.57
N SER A 27 -16.93 -10.35 11.45
CA SER A 27 -15.69 -9.56 11.41
C SER A 27 -15.85 -8.20 12.08
N ALA A 28 -17.05 -7.60 12.05
CA ALA A 28 -17.34 -6.34 12.71
C ALA A 28 -17.12 -6.40 14.25
N LYS A 29 -17.32 -7.56 14.87
CA LYS A 29 -17.03 -7.76 16.29
C LYS A 29 -15.52 -7.65 16.58
N LEU A 30 -14.65 -8.16 15.68
CA LEU A 30 -13.20 -8.04 15.82
C LEU A 30 -12.74 -6.57 15.77
N ALA A 31 -13.42 -5.74 15.00
CA ALA A 31 -13.13 -4.31 14.98
C ALA A 31 -13.49 -3.60 16.29
N ASP A 32 -14.56 -4.01 16.98
CA ASP A 32 -14.92 -3.45 18.29
C ASP A 32 -13.89 -3.77 19.36
N GLU A 33 -13.22 -4.90 19.24
CA GLU A 33 -12.17 -5.36 20.16
C GLU A 33 -10.79 -4.81 19.80
N LEU A 34 -10.64 -4.18 18.63
CA LEU A 34 -9.36 -3.67 18.17
C LEU A 34 -8.89 -2.49 19.02
N THR A 35 -7.79 -2.71 19.71
CA THR A 35 -7.11 -1.70 20.54
C THR A 35 -5.62 -1.65 20.18
N PRO A 36 -4.96 -0.50 20.38
CA PRO A 36 -3.53 -0.40 20.14
C PRO A 36 -2.73 -1.38 21.01
N LEU A 37 -1.82 -2.09 20.37
CA LEU A 37 -0.96 -3.13 20.94
C LEU A 37 0.38 -2.52 21.39
N THR A 38 1.07 -3.24 22.29
CA THR A 38 2.41 -2.82 22.79
C THR A 38 3.51 -3.84 22.44
N SER A 39 3.15 -5.00 21.89
CA SER A 39 4.12 -6.01 21.47
C SER A 39 4.61 -5.75 20.05
N GLU A 40 5.90 -5.46 19.89
CA GLU A 40 6.54 -5.22 18.58
C GLU A 40 6.25 -6.33 17.57
N LYS A 41 6.42 -7.58 18.00
CA LYS A 41 6.24 -8.74 17.13
C LYS A 41 4.82 -8.77 16.56
N ILE A 42 3.81 -8.61 17.44
CA ILE A 42 2.40 -8.67 17.03
C ILE A 42 2.06 -7.47 16.13
N ILE A 43 2.53 -6.25 16.48
CA ILE A 43 2.30 -5.05 15.66
C ILE A 43 2.86 -5.24 14.25
N LYS A 44 4.10 -5.76 14.14
CA LYS A 44 4.72 -6.01 12.83
C LYS A 44 3.99 -7.09 12.04
N GLU A 45 3.54 -8.15 12.69
CA GLU A 45 2.73 -9.21 12.04
C GLU A 45 1.40 -8.64 11.53
N GLU A 46 0.70 -7.83 12.34
CA GLU A 46 -0.56 -7.21 11.97
C GLU A 46 -0.41 -6.18 10.83
N LEU A 47 0.64 -5.36 10.85
CA LEU A 47 0.97 -4.44 9.76
C LEU A 47 1.29 -5.18 8.47
N ARG A 48 2.10 -6.25 8.55
CA ARG A 48 2.44 -7.09 7.39
C ARG A 48 1.21 -7.75 6.79
N SER A 49 0.31 -8.30 7.62
CA SER A 49 -0.94 -8.88 7.13
C SER A 49 -1.79 -7.84 6.37
N THR A 50 -1.78 -6.59 6.85
CA THR A 50 -2.45 -5.47 6.16
C THR A 50 -1.77 -5.13 4.83
N THR A 51 -0.42 -5.16 4.76
CA THR A 51 0.35 -4.96 3.52
C THR A 51 0.04 -6.05 2.50
N GLU A 52 0.03 -7.32 2.90
CA GLU A 52 -0.35 -8.44 2.02
C GLU A 52 -1.78 -8.27 1.47
N ALA A 53 -2.72 -7.79 2.31
CA ALA A 53 -4.07 -7.49 1.84
C ALA A 53 -4.09 -6.36 0.81
N VAL A 54 -3.31 -5.29 1.01
CA VAL A 54 -3.18 -4.20 0.03
C VAL A 54 -2.60 -4.72 -1.28
N ASP A 55 -1.53 -5.50 -1.22
CA ASP A 55 -0.89 -6.09 -2.40
C ASP A 55 -1.86 -6.98 -3.19
N LEU A 56 -2.64 -7.79 -2.48
CA LEU A 56 -3.65 -8.65 -3.08
C LEU A 56 -4.76 -7.82 -3.75
N ILE A 57 -5.29 -6.83 -3.05
CA ILE A 57 -6.35 -5.95 -3.54
C ILE A 57 -5.91 -5.21 -4.81
N VAL A 58 -4.67 -4.70 -4.83
CA VAL A 58 -4.16 -3.93 -5.97
C VAL A 58 -3.90 -4.83 -7.19
N ARG A 59 -3.44 -6.07 -6.99
CA ARG A 59 -3.07 -6.98 -8.08
C ARG A 59 -4.23 -7.77 -8.65
N LYS A 60 -5.10 -8.28 -7.80
CA LYS A 60 -6.17 -9.22 -8.20
C LYS A 60 -7.56 -8.78 -7.73
N GLY A 61 -7.65 -7.93 -6.75
CA GLY A 61 -8.89 -7.55 -6.08
C GLY A 61 -9.01 -8.18 -4.69
N PRO A 62 -10.04 -7.78 -3.93
CA PRO A 62 -10.26 -8.31 -2.58
C PRO A 62 -10.70 -9.78 -2.63
N LEU A 63 -10.34 -10.56 -1.60
CA LEU A 63 -10.86 -11.91 -1.40
C LEU A 63 -12.41 -11.90 -1.34
N PRO A 64 -13.06 -12.96 -1.85
CA PRO A 64 -14.53 -13.10 -1.84
C PRO A 64 -15.02 -13.49 -0.43
N THR A 65 -14.83 -12.63 0.57
CA THR A 65 -15.22 -12.83 1.97
C THR A 65 -16.53 -12.12 2.35
N GLY A 66 -17.29 -11.66 1.38
CA GLY A 66 -18.57 -10.98 1.62
C GLY A 66 -19.70 -11.93 2.00
N GLY A 67 -20.57 -11.48 2.93
CA GLY A 67 -21.80 -12.22 3.25
C GLY A 67 -21.62 -13.46 4.15
N ILE A 68 -20.54 -13.56 4.90
CA ILE A 68 -20.30 -14.64 5.87
C ILE A 68 -21.32 -14.54 7.01
N TYR A 69 -22.13 -15.59 7.19
CA TYR A 69 -23.06 -15.70 8.31
C TYR A 69 -22.36 -16.19 9.57
N ASP A 70 -22.83 -15.73 10.75
CA ASP A 70 -22.36 -16.23 12.05
C ASP A 70 -23.10 -17.52 12.40
N ILE A 71 -22.56 -18.66 11.97
CA ILE A 71 -23.16 -19.98 12.15
C ILE A 71 -22.77 -20.68 13.46
N ARG A 72 -22.10 -19.99 14.40
CA ARG A 72 -21.59 -20.62 15.65
C ARG A 72 -22.69 -21.27 16.46
N GLU A 73 -23.86 -20.66 16.59
CA GLU A 73 -25.00 -21.21 17.32
C GLU A 73 -25.59 -22.42 16.60
N ALA A 74 -25.73 -22.36 15.27
CA ALA A 74 -26.21 -23.48 14.47
C ALA A 74 -25.26 -24.68 14.58
N LEU A 75 -23.94 -24.47 14.46
CA LEU A 75 -22.94 -25.53 14.64
C LEU A 75 -23.00 -26.16 16.04
N LEU A 76 -23.19 -25.34 17.08
CA LEU A 76 -23.31 -25.86 18.46
C LEU A 76 -24.59 -26.65 18.64
N LEU A 77 -25.71 -26.26 18.03
CA LEU A 77 -26.98 -27.00 18.04
C LEU A 77 -26.81 -28.36 17.36
N ALA A 78 -26.24 -28.38 16.14
CA ALA A 78 -25.97 -29.62 15.42
C ALA A 78 -25.05 -30.57 16.23
N LYS A 79 -23.96 -30.06 16.81
CA LYS A 79 -23.05 -30.83 17.67
C LYS A 79 -23.75 -31.49 18.85
N LYS A 80 -24.79 -30.87 19.39
CA LYS A 80 -25.62 -31.43 20.49
C LYS A 80 -26.66 -32.44 20.00
N GLY A 81 -26.70 -32.74 18.72
CA GLY A 81 -27.67 -33.67 18.10
C GLY A 81 -28.99 -32.98 17.75
N GLY A 82 -29.07 -31.67 17.76
CA GLY A 82 -30.25 -30.91 17.33
C GLY A 82 -30.34 -30.83 15.80
N SER A 83 -31.56 -30.78 15.27
CA SER A 83 -31.83 -30.58 13.86
C SER A 83 -31.81 -29.08 13.51
N LEU A 84 -31.08 -28.71 12.48
CA LEU A 84 -31.01 -27.36 11.92
C LEU A 84 -32.24 -27.09 11.04
N THR A 85 -32.67 -25.84 11.00
CA THR A 85 -33.68 -25.38 10.03
C THR A 85 -33.08 -25.26 8.62
N MET A 86 -33.95 -25.18 7.59
CA MET A 86 -33.49 -24.94 6.21
C MET A 86 -32.63 -23.68 6.12
N ARG A 87 -33.06 -22.57 6.74
CA ARG A 87 -32.29 -21.33 6.81
C ARG A 87 -30.91 -21.54 7.39
N GLN A 88 -30.79 -22.18 8.56
CA GLN A 88 -29.50 -22.44 9.19
C GLN A 88 -28.58 -23.31 8.32
N LEU A 89 -29.14 -24.30 7.62
CA LEU A 89 -28.37 -25.13 6.68
C LEU A 89 -27.88 -24.32 5.46
N LEU A 90 -28.69 -23.40 4.94
CA LEU A 90 -28.28 -22.47 3.86
C LEU A 90 -27.21 -21.50 4.34
N GLU A 91 -27.28 -21.00 5.58
CA GLU A 91 -26.22 -20.19 6.18
C GLU A 91 -24.89 -21.00 6.32
N VAL A 92 -24.98 -22.28 6.69
CA VAL A 92 -23.80 -23.19 6.72
C VAL A 92 -23.26 -23.40 5.29
N GLN A 93 -24.15 -23.69 4.33
CA GLN A 93 -23.77 -23.88 2.92
C GLN A 93 -23.07 -22.64 2.34
N ASN A 94 -23.56 -21.43 2.66
CA ASN A 94 -22.89 -20.18 2.27
C ASN A 94 -21.46 -20.11 2.78
N VAL A 95 -21.21 -20.44 4.06
CA VAL A 95 -19.86 -20.43 4.63
C VAL A 95 -18.96 -21.47 3.95
N LEU A 96 -19.49 -22.68 3.61
CA LEU A 96 -18.75 -23.68 2.88
C LEU A 96 -18.40 -23.23 1.46
N GLY A 97 -19.35 -22.58 0.76
CA GLY A 97 -19.16 -22.04 -0.58
C GLY A 97 -18.07 -20.96 -0.59
N ILE A 98 -18.15 -19.98 0.34
CA ILE A 98 -17.13 -18.93 0.49
C ILE A 98 -15.75 -19.56 0.79
N SER A 99 -15.70 -20.63 1.61
CA SER A 99 -14.44 -21.37 1.86
C SER A 99 -13.80 -21.86 0.57
N SER A 100 -14.58 -22.53 -0.28
CA SER A 100 -14.10 -23.03 -1.58
C SER A 100 -13.74 -21.90 -2.54
N GLU A 101 -14.50 -20.80 -2.57
CA GLU A 101 -14.23 -19.63 -3.40
C GLU A 101 -12.91 -18.94 -3.00
N VAL A 102 -12.64 -18.80 -1.70
CA VAL A 102 -11.40 -18.19 -1.18
C VAL A 102 -10.20 -19.06 -1.52
N VAL A 103 -10.29 -20.37 -1.36
CA VAL A 103 -9.23 -21.29 -1.74
C VAL A 103 -8.97 -21.23 -3.25
N ALA A 104 -10.02 -21.30 -4.08
CA ALA A 104 -9.89 -21.19 -5.53
C ALA A 104 -9.31 -19.83 -5.97
N PHE A 105 -9.66 -18.75 -5.29
CA PHE A 105 -9.12 -17.42 -5.57
C PHE A 105 -7.60 -17.37 -5.34
N MET A 106 -7.08 -18.04 -4.32
CA MET A 106 -5.65 -18.02 -3.99
C MET A 106 -4.79 -18.98 -4.82
N HIS A 107 -5.38 -19.98 -5.49
CA HIS A 107 -4.65 -20.95 -6.32
C HIS A 107 -4.19 -20.43 -7.68
N ASP A 108 -3.96 -19.13 -7.82
CA ASP A 108 -3.49 -18.49 -9.06
C ASP A 108 -1.97 -18.29 -8.98
N ASP A 109 -1.22 -18.93 -9.87
CA ASP A 109 0.25 -18.90 -9.94
C ASP A 109 0.85 -17.49 -10.16
N ALA A 110 0.01 -16.49 -10.47
CA ALA A 110 0.44 -15.11 -10.68
C ALA A 110 0.54 -14.29 -9.39
N LEU A 111 0.13 -14.82 -8.24
CA LEU A 111 0.17 -14.13 -6.97
C LEU A 111 1.57 -14.16 -6.35
N PRO A 112 2.01 -13.07 -5.68
CA PRO A 112 3.23 -13.10 -4.89
C PRO A 112 3.06 -14.06 -3.70
N GLU A 113 4.16 -14.53 -3.16
CA GLU A 113 4.15 -15.33 -1.92
C GLU A 113 3.57 -14.48 -0.77
N LEU A 114 2.30 -14.74 -0.42
CA LEU A 114 1.58 -14.08 0.67
C LEU A 114 1.68 -14.99 1.90
N LYS A 115 2.58 -14.66 2.81
CA LYS A 115 2.89 -15.53 3.95
C LYS A 115 1.71 -15.66 4.91
N TYR A 116 1.19 -14.53 5.41
CA TYR A 116 0.16 -14.54 6.46
C TYR A 116 -1.21 -14.92 5.92
N ILE A 117 -1.60 -14.36 4.78
CA ILE A 117 -2.88 -14.67 4.14
C ILE A 117 -2.84 -16.09 3.55
N GLY A 118 -1.74 -16.48 2.90
CA GLY A 118 -1.56 -17.82 2.34
C GLY A 118 -1.63 -18.91 3.40
N GLU A 119 -0.87 -18.78 4.50
CA GLU A 119 -0.91 -19.74 5.61
C GLU A 119 -2.33 -19.90 6.20
N MET A 120 -3.14 -18.83 6.26
CA MET A 120 -4.53 -18.93 6.71
C MET A 120 -5.42 -19.65 5.71
N VAL A 121 -5.24 -19.39 4.41
CA VAL A 121 -6.04 -20.05 3.36
C VAL A 121 -5.69 -21.53 3.25
N ASP A 122 -4.43 -21.91 3.39
CA ASP A 122 -3.98 -23.30 3.38
C ASP A 122 -4.58 -24.15 4.53
N LEU A 123 -5.02 -23.49 5.61
CA LEU A 123 -5.70 -24.15 6.73
C LEU A 123 -7.21 -24.33 6.50
N ILE A 124 -7.78 -23.76 5.44
CA ILE A 124 -9.20 -23.90 5.13
C ILE A 124 -9.46 -25.28 4.52
N VAL A 125 -10.41 -26.00 5.09
CA VAL A 125 -10.86 -27.30 4.60
C VAL A 125 -12.07 -27.14 3.71
N GLU A 126 -12.01 -27.66 2.49
CA GLU A 126 -13.13 -27.61 1.55
C GLU A 126 -14.12 -28.74 1.77
N PHE A 127 -15.42 -28.42 1.77
CA PHE A 127 -16.52 -29.37 1.95
C PHE A 127 -17.48 -29.35 0.74
N THR A 128 -16.94 -29.41 -0.46
CA THR A 128 -17.69 -29.31 -1.72
C THR A 128 -18.81 -30.35 -1.86
N ALA A 129 -18.64 -31.54 -1.27
CA ALA A 129 -19.67 -32.57 -1.29
C ALA A 129 -20.86 -32.21 -0.39
N LEU A 130 -20.61 -31.73 0.83
CA LEU A 130 -21.65 -31.30 1.77
C LEU A 130 -22.36 -30.06 1.28
N GLU A 131 -21.63 -29.09 0.76
CA GLU A 131 -22.14 -27.86 0.14
C GLU A 131 -23.15 -28.19 -0.97
N LYS A 132 -22.74 -29.00 -1.96
CA LYS A 132 -23.59 -29.43 -3.07
C LYS A 132 -24.81 -30.18 -2.62
N GLU A 133 -24.69 -31.00 -1.59
CA GLU A 133 -25.81 -31.79 -1.07
C GLU A 133 -26.85 -30.89 -0.40
N ILE A 134 -26.44 -29.91 0.42
CA ILE A 134 -27.34 -28.94 1.02
C ILE A 134 -28.05 -28.13 -0.09
N SER A 135 -27.30 -27.61 -1.06
CA SER A 135 -27.86 -26.89 -2.21
C SER A 135 -28.83 -27.71 -3.05
N ARG A 136 -28.57 -29.01 -3.19
CA ARG A 136 -29.46 -29.91 -3.91
C ARG A 136 -30.76 -30.16 -3.15
N CYS A 137 -30.73 -30.21 -1.81
CA CYS A 137 -31.86 -30.52 -0.97
C CYS A 137 -32.72 -29.31 -0.63
N ILE A 138 -32.11 -28.11 -0.46
CA ILE A 138 -32.81 -26.93 0.03
C ILE A 138 -32.72 -25.82 -1.05
N LEU A 139 -33.89 -25.33 -1.48
CA LEU A 139 -33.99 -24.28 -2.51
C LEU A 139 -34.04 -22.88 -1.88
N THR A 140 -34.84 -22.74 -0.84
CA THR A 140 -35.03 -21.48 -0.10
C THR A 140 -35.16 -21.75 1.41
N GLU A 141 -35.25 -20.71 2.20
CA GLU A 141 -35.45 -20.83 3.65
C GLU A 141 -36.72 -21.62 4.04
N ASP A 142 -37.73 -21.66 3.16
CA ASP A 142 -39.06 -22.31 3.41
C ASP A 142 -39.34 -23.46 2.45
N GLU A 143 -38.49 -23.71 1.46
CA GLU A 143 -38.74 -24.68 0.41
C GLU A 143 -37.61 -25.70 0.25
N MET A 144 -37.98 -26.98 0.43
CA MET A 144 -37.12 -28.12 0.16
C MET A 144 -37.38 -28.65 -1.28
N ALA A 145 -36.32 -29.02 -1.98
CA ALA A 145 -36.39 -29.51 -3.33
C ALA A 145 -37.16 -30.85 -3.40
N ASP A 146 -37.95 -31.04 -4.41
CA ASP A 146 -38.68 -32.31 -4.63
C ASP A 146 -37.77 -33.51 -4.72
N ASN A 147 -36.59 -33.36 -5.25
CA ASN A 147 -35.56 -34.40 -5.42
C ASN A 147 -34.59 -34.49 -4.23
N ALA A 148 -34.93 -33.87 -3.09
CA ALA A 148 -34.09 -33.97 -1.86
C ALA A 148 -33.93 -35.41 -1.40
N SER A 149 -35.03 -36.19 -1.48
CA SER A 149 -34.97 -37.67 -1.37
C SER A 149 -35.91 -38.34 -2.36
N PRO A 150 -35.67 -39.59 -2.76
CA PRO A 150 -36.62 -40.34 -3.57
C PRO A 150 -38.00 -40.45 -2.90
N LYS A 151 -38.03 -40.68 -1.58
CA LYS A 151 -39.26 -40.81 -0.79
C LYS A 151 -40.07 -39.50 -0.78
N LEU A 152 -39.42 -38.34 -0.60
CA LEU A 152 -40.10 -37.02 -0.65
C LEU A 152 -40.75 -36.74 -2.01
N LYS A 153 -40.03 -37.10 -3.08
CA LYS A 153 -40.54 -36.99 -4.45
C LYS A 153 -41.79 -37.82 -4.66
N ASP A 154 -41.82 -39.06 -4.17
CA ASP A 154 -42.99 -39.95 -4.30
C ASP A 154 -44.14 -39.48 -3.45
N ILE A 155 -43.90 -38.97 -2.23
CA ILE A 155 -44.93 -38.35 -1.37
C ILE A 155 -45.58 -37.12 -2.07
N ARG A 156 -44.77 -36.19 -2.55
CA ARG A 156 -45.26 -35.00 -3.23
C ARG A 156 -46.04 -35.32 -4.52
N ARG A 157 -45.56 -36.30 -5.24
CA ARG A 157 -46.31 -36.82 -6.42
C ARG A 157 -47.66 -37.38 -6.00
N SER A 158 -47.72 -38.14 -4.88
CA SER A 158 -48.94 -38.69 -4.34
C SER A 158 -49.90 -37.60 -3.84
N ILE A 159 -49.39 -36.57 -3.16
CA ILE A 159 -50.14 -35.37 -2.73
C ILE A 159 -50.77 -34.68 -3.95
N HIS A 160 -50.00 -34.49 -5.02
CA HIS A 160 -50.51 -33.87 -6.24
C HIS A 160 -51.61 -34.72 -6.86
N GLN A 161 -51.46 -36.03 -6.94
CA GLN A 161 -52.48 -36.96 -7.45
C GLN A 161 -53.75 -36.93 -6.62
N GLN A 162 -53.62 -36.92 -5.27
CA GLN A 162 -54.79 -36.83 -4.37
C GLN A 162 -55.53 -35.51 -4.49
N ASN A 163 -54.76 -34.40 -4.57
CA ASN A 163 -55.37 -33.06 -4.81
C ASN A 163 -56.17 -33.05 -6.11
N GLN A 164 -55.67 -33.64 -7.19
CA GLN A 164 -56.38 -33.74 -8.47
C GLN A 164 -57.62 -34.65 -8.36
N ALA A 165 -57.50 -35.78 -7.65
CA ALA A 165 -58.64 -36.69 -7.44
C ALA A 165 -59.77 -36.02 -6.66
N ILE A 166 -59.44 -35.27 -5.57
CA ILE A 166 -60.39 -34.53 -4.77
C ILE A 166 -61.08 -33.43 -5.64
N LYS A 167 -60.28 -32.63 -6.37
CA LYS A 167 -60.83 -31.54 -7.25
C LYS A 167 -61.73 -32.11 -8.30
N ASN A 168 -61.37 -33.24 -8.96
CA ASN A 168 -62.20 -33.89 -9.96
C ASN A 168 -63.48 -34.40 -9.37
N LYS A 169 -63.50 -35.00 -8.17
CA LYS A 169 -64.68 -35.55 -7.51
C LYS A 169 -65.62 -34.44 -7.05
N LEU A 170 -65.05 -33.37 -6.44
CA LEU A 170 -65.86 -32.19 -6.03
C LEU A 170 -66.42 -31.45 -7.24
N SER A 171 -65.60 -31.29 -8.32
CA SER A 171 -66.09 -30.71 -9.57
C SER A 171 -67.32 -31.47 -10.14
N ARG A 172 -67.28 -32.77 -10.12
CA ARG A 172 -68.50 -33.58 -10.52
C ARG A 172 -69.66 -33.36 -9.61
N ILE A 173 -69.47 -33.16 -8.30
CA ILE A 173 -70.57 -32.86 -7.34
C ILE A 173 -71.19 -31.48 -7.59
N ILE A 174 -70.36 -30.44 -7.78
CA ILE A 174 -70.88 -29.07 -7.95
C ILE A 174 -71.44 -28.79 -9.34
N THR A 175 -70.98 -29.53 -10.38
CA THR A 175 -71.50 -29.39 -11.77
C THR A 175 -72.78 -30.20 -12.02
N SER A 176 -73.12 -31.14 -11.12
CA SER A 176 -74.36 -31.92 -11.25
C SER A 176 -75.61 -31.03 -11.18
N SER A 177 -76.46 -31.16 -12.15
CA SER A 177 -77.75 -30.39 -12.25
C SER A 177 -78.59 -30.58 -11.01
N SER A 178 -78.61 -31.76 -10.40
CA SER A 178 -79.33 -32.09 -9.19
C SER A 178 -78.86 -31.37 -7.94
N ASN A 179 -77.55 -31.02 -7.89
CA ASN A 179 -76.96 -30.48 -6.68
C ASN A 179 -76.86 -28.92 -6.70
N LYS A 180 -76.97 -28.29 -7.87
CA LYS A 180 -76.91 -26.82 -8.01
C LYS A 180 -77.87 -26.07 -7.11
N THR A 181 -79.10 -26.56 -6.89
CA THR A 181 -80.12 -25.94 -6.05
C THR A 181 -79.73 -25.93 -4.58
N TYR A 182 -78.99 -26.91 -4.12
CA TYR A 182 -78.61 -27.11 -2.72
C TYR A 182 -77.32 -26.33 -2.36
N LEU A 183 -76.47 -25.96 -3.30
CA LEU A 183 -75.27 -25.19 -3.08
C LEU A 183 -75.56 -23.70 -2.95
N GLN A 184 -74.85 -23.03 -2.05
CA GLN A 184 -74.87 -21.58 -1.95
C GLN A 184 -74.11 -20.98 -3.13
N ASP A 185 -72.97 -21.53 -3.45
CA ASP A 185 -72.13 -21.21 -4.61
C ASP A 185 -71.47 -22.50 -5.18
N ALA A 186 -71.32 -22.58 -6.52
CA ALA A 186 -70.79 -23.75 -7.19
C ALA A 186 -69.24 -23.70 -7.19
N ILE A 187 -68.66 -23.54 -6.01
CA ILE A 187 -67.17 -23.45 -5.80
C ILE A 187 -66.70 -24.51 -4.80
N VAL A 188 -65.44 -24.88 -4.96
CA VAL A 188 -64.71 -25.67 -4.00
C VAL A 188 -63.87 -24.73 -3.14
N THR A 189 -63.92 -24.87 -1.84
CA THR A 189 -63.14 -24.07 -0.88
C THR A 189 -62.43 -24.97 0.10
N MET A 190 -61.51 -24.41 0.88
CA MET A 190 -60.81 -25.11 1.95
C MET A 190 -61.25 -24.53 3.32
N ARG A 191 -61.47 -25.44 4.29
CA ARG A 191 -61.66 -25.11 5.69
C ARG A 191 -60.89 -26.11 6.54
N ASP A 192 -60.11 -25.62 7.49
CA ASP A 192 -59.25 -26.44 8.37
C ASP A 192 -58.36 -27.45 7.60
N GLY A 193 -57.82 -27.00 6.42
CA GLY A 193 -56.97 -27.84 5.57
C GLY A 193 -57.72 -28.90 4.77
N ARG A 194 -59.04 -28.89 4.73
CA ARG A 194 -59.87 -29.83 3.99
C ARG A 194 -60.66 -29.18 2.87
N TYR A 195 -60.79 -29.87 1.76
CA TYR A 195 -61.63 -29.46 0.66
C TYR A 195 -63.11 -29.66 0.99
N VAL A 196 -63.90 -28.59 0.95
CA VAL A 196 -65.33 -28.54 1.29
C VAL A 196 -66.11 -27.81 0.22
N ILE A 197 -67.45 -27.97 0.23
CA ILE A 197 -68.40 -27.25 -0.62
C ILE A 197 -69.36 -26.45 0.25
N PRO A 198 -69.73 -25.20 -0.16
CA PRO A 198 -70.71 -24.38 0.56
C PRO A 198 -72.13 -24.84 0.23
N VAL A 199 -72.82 -25.41 1.20
CA VAL A 199 -74.22 -25.88 1.12
C VAL A 199 -75.11 -24.97 1.93
N LYS A 200 -76.33 -24.62 1.39
CA LYS A 200 -77.31 -23.89 2.16
C LYS A 200 -77.85 -24.69 3.34
N GLN A 201 -77.96 -24.09 4.47
CA GLN A 201 -78.31 -24.78 5.75
C GLN A 201 -79.57 -25.63 5.62
N GLU A 202 -80.58 -25.16 4.88
CA GLU A 202 -81.90 -25.84 4.68
C GLU A 202 -81.78 -27.17 3.92
N TYR A 203 -80.69 -27.35 3.12
CA TYR A 203 -80.42 -28.57 2.39
C TYR A 203 -79.38 -29.47 3.02
N ARG A 204 -79.03 -29.27 4.29
CA ARG A 204 -78.01 -30.06 5.03
C ARG A 204 -78.35 -31.57 4.96
N SER A 205 -79.65 -31.96 5.06
CA SER A 205 -80.06 -33.39 5.05
C SER A 205 -79.87 -34.07 3.68
N PHE A 206 -79.79 -33.35 2.60
CA PHE A 206 -79.58 -33.87 1.25
C PHE A 206 -78.11 -34.09 0.89
N PHE A 207 -77.20 -33.54 1.73
CA PHE A 207 -75.77 -33.66 1.55
C PHE A 207 -75.16 -34.45 2.68
N PRO A 208 -74.95 -35.80 2.50
CA PRO A 208 -74.25 -36.56 3.49
C PRO A 208 -72.78 -36.20 3.51
N GLY A 209 -72.29 -35.85 4.69
CA GLY A 209 -70.90 -35.43 4.87
C GLY A 209 -70.68 -34.75 6.24
N MET A 210 -69.46 -34.36 6.48
CA MET A 210 -69.03 -33.70 7.72
C MET A 210 -69.05 -32.19 7.56
N VAL A 211 -69.63 -31.48 8.51
CA VAL A 211 -69.60 -30.00 8.57
C VAL A 211 -68.38 -29.57 9.26
N HIS A 212 -67.54 -28.78 8.60
CA HIS A 212 -66.25 -28.24 9.14
C HIS A 212 -66.39 -26.79 9.60
N ASP A 213 -67.24 -26.03 8.96
CA ASP A 213 -67.37 -24.61 9.29
C ASP A 213 -68.80 -24.12 8.91
N GLN A 214 -69.18 -22.96 9.45
CA GLN A 214 -70.43 -22.29 9.15
C GLN A 214 -70.23 -20.80 8.91
N SER A 215 -70.95 -20.20 7.96
CA SER A 215 -70.90 -18.75 7.72
C SER A 215 -71.38 -17.97 8.95
N LYS A 216 -70.88 -16.75 9.16
CA LYS A 216 -71.19 -15.90 10.31
C LYS A 216 -72.72 -15.70 10.51
N GLY A 217 -73.52 -15.78 9.44
CA GLY A 217 -74.98 -15.67 9.47
C GLY A 217 -75.74 -16.99 9.58
N GLY A 218 -74.99 -18.13 9.70
CA GLY A 218 -75.62 -19.49 9.82
C GLY A 218 -76.24 -20.03 8.51
N ALA A 219 -76.34 -19.24 7.46
CA ALA A 219 -77.09 -19.61 6.24
C ALA A 219 -76.31 -20.61 5.33
N THR A 220 -75.00 -20.76 5.51
CA THR A 220 -74.15 -21.62 4.66
C THR A 220 -73.29 -22.55 5.57
N LEU A 221 -73.36 -23.82 5.27
CA LEU A 221 -72.49 -24.86 5.89
C LEU A 221 -71.47 -25.28 4.94
N PHE A 222 -70.22 -25.31 5.40
CA PHE A 222 -69.12 -25.85 4.65
C PHE A 222 -68.98 -27.32 4.93
N ILE A 223 -69.41 -28.15 3.92
CA ILE A 223 -69.57 -29.58 4.10
C ILE A 223 -68.49 -30.28 3.31
N GLU A 224 -67.81 -31.24 3.94
CA GLU A 224 -66.99 -32.25 3.29
C GLU A 224 -67.88 -33.42 2.89
N PRO A 225 -68.16 -33.62 1.60
CA PRO A 225 -69.03 -34.72 1.16
C PRO A 225 -68.43 -36.10 1.59
N GLN A 226 -69.28 -37.05 2.00
CA GLN A 226 -68.81 -38.36 2.48
C GLN A 226 -67.94 -39.06 1.51
N GLY A 227 -68.16 -38.95 0.22
CA GLY A 227 -67.28 -39.52 -0.80
C GLY A 227 -65.93 -38.87 -0.97
N VAL A 228 -65.67 -37.75 -0.27
CA VAL A 228 -64.38 -37.02 -0.32
C VAL A 228 -63.56 -37.17 0.98
N VAL A 229 -64.23 -37.60 2.06
CA VAL A 229 -63.59 -37.74 3.39
C VAL A 229 -62.35 -38.64 3.37
N GLU A 230 -62.43 -39.79 2.75
CA GLU A 230 -61.26 -40.72 2.62
C GLU A 230 -60.10 -40.10 1.85
N LEU A 231 -60.40 -39.32 0.78
CA LEU A 231 -59.41 -38.64 -0.03
C LEU A 231 -58.72 -37.50 0.77
N ASN A 232 -59.51 -36.71 1.50
CA ASN A 232 -58.96 -35.67 2.38
C ASN A 232 -58.16 -36.30 3.53
N ASN A 233 -58.59 -37.40 4.13
CA ASN A 233 -57.82 -38.09 5.18
C ASN A 233 -56.49 -38.59 4.59
N LYS A 234 -56.53 -39.20 3.40
CA LYS A 234 -55.30 -39.67 2.76
C LYS A 234 -54.36 -38.51 2.39
N LEU A 235 -54.94 -37.39 1.93
CA LEU A 235 -54.16 -36.16 1.70
C LEU A 235 -53.46 -35.71 2.99
N ARG A 236 -54.18 -35.69 4.11
CA ARG A 236 -53.66 -35.28 5.41
C ARG A 236 -52.57 -36.22 5.93
N GLU A 237 -52.76 -37.55 5.73
CA GLU A 237 -51.67 -38.52 6.03
C GLU A 237 -50.42 -38.24 5.23
N LEU A 238 -50.55 -37.99 3.93
CA LEU A 238 -49.41 -37.69 3.05
C LEU A 238 -48.71 -36.37 3.42
N GLU A 239 -49.48 -35.34 3.83
CA GLU A 239 -48.91 -34.06 4.33
C GLU A 239 -48.10 -34.27 5.63
N VAL A 240 -48.59 -35.13 6.53
CA VAL A 240 -47.81 -35.51 7.75
C VAL A 240 -46.59 -36.32 7.38
N GLU A 241 -46.69 -37.28 6.43
CA GLU A 241 -45.56 -38.03 5.91
C GLU A 241 -44.49 -37.12 5.28
N GLU A 242 -44.95 -36.08 4.54
CA GLU A 242 -44.07 -35.06 3.97
C GLU A 242 -43.28 -34.34 5.05
N GLN A 243 -43.96 -33.84 6.09
CA GLN A 243 -43.32 -33.13 7.20
C GLN A 243 -42.32 -34.03 7.95
N LEU A 244 -42.68 -35.29 8.17
CA LEU A 244 -41.76 -36.28 8.80
C LEU A 244 -40.53 -36.56 7.92
N GLU A 245 -40.70 -36.70 6.61
CA GLU A 245 -39.58 -36.91 5.69
C GLU A 245 -38.68 -35.67 5.59
N ILE A 246 -39.26 -34.46 5.53
CA ILE A 246 -38.49 -33.18 5.62
C ILE A 246 -37.68 -33.13 6.91
N ALA A 247 -38.29 -33.42 8.06
CA ALA A 247 -37.60 -33.46 9.34
C ALA A 247 -36.44 -34.46 9.36
N ARG A 248 -36.65 -35.64 8.75
CA ARG A 248 -35.60 -36.68 8.61
C ARG A 248 -34.43 -36.18 7.77
N ILE A 249 -34.70 -35.54 6.62
CA ILE A 249 -33.66 -34.97 5.74
C ILE A 249 -32.87 -33.89 6.48
N LEU A 250 -33.55 -32.97 7.17
CA LEU A 250 -32.93 -31.92 7.96
C LEU A 250 -32.03 -32.51 9.05
N ALA A 251 -32.51 -33.56 9.75
CA ALA A 251 -31.73 -34.25 10.78
C ALA A 251 -30.47 -34.93 10.19
N GLU A 252 -30.59 -35.54 9.02
CA GLU A 252 -29.45 -36.17 8.32
C GLU A 252 -28.41 -35.16 7.90
N LEU A 253 -28.82 -34.02 7.27
CA LEU A 253 -27.91 -32.94 6.90
C LEU A 253 -27.26 -32.32 8.13
N SER A 254 -28.03 -32.13 9.22
CA SER A 254 -27.51 -31.61 10.49
C SER A 254 -26.48 -32.55 11.13
N SER A 255 -26.69 -33.85 11.05
CA SER A 255 -25.69 -34.83 11.52
C SER A 255 -24.39 -34.74 10.74
N ARG A 256 -24.44 -34.57 9.43
CA ARG A 256 -23.23 -34.40 8.59
C ARG A 256 -22.51 -33.09 8.92
N VAL A 257 -23.22 -32.01 9.18
CA VAL A 257 -22.63 -30.75 9.67
C VAL A 257 -21.98 -30.97 11.04
N ALA A 258 -22.61 -31.75 11.93
CA ALA A 258 -22.07 -32.07 13.24
C ALA A 258 -20.79 -32.91 13.20
N GLU A 259 -20.68 -33.86 12.26
CA GLU A 259 -19.47 -34.66 12.03
C GLU A 259 -18.24 -33.79 11.76
N HIS A 260 -18.42 -32.67 11.04
CA HIS A 260 -17.36 -31.74 10.66
C HIS A 260 -17.38 -30.44 11.48
N TYR A 261 -17.96 -30.47 12.68
CA TYR A 261 -18.11 -29.31 13.55
C TYR A 261 -16.83 -28.51 13.76
N ARG A 262 -15.70 -29.20 14.03
CA ARG A 262 -14.43 -28.54 14.34
C ARG A 262 -13.86 -27.80 13.14
N GLU A 263 -13.86 -28.47 12.03
CA GLU A 263 -13.30 -27.98 10.76
C GLU A 263 -14.13 -26.82 10.22
N ILE A 264 -15.46 -26.92 10.21
CA ILE A 264 -16.36 -25.85 9.75
C ILE A 264 -16.25 -24.62 10.67
N ARG A 265 -16.13 -24.84 11.98
CA ARG A 265 -15.91 -23.76 12.93
C ARG A 265 -14.55 -23.08 12.69
N SER A 266 -13.49 -23.84 12.46
CA SER A 266 -12.17 -23.30 12.10
C SER A 266 -12.23 -22.48 10.81
N ASN A 267 -12.90 -22.97 9.77
CA ASN A 267 -13.12 -22.22 8.54
C ASN A 267 -13.82 -20.87 8.81
N LEU A 268 -14.88 -20.86 9.61
CA LEU A 268 -15.57 -19.63 9.98
C LEU A 268 -14.64 -18.64 10.68
N GLU A 269 -13.80 -19.13 11.61
CA GLU A 269 -12.85 -18.29 12.34
C GLU A 269 -11.78 -17.71 11.39
N LEU A 270 -11.26 -18.54 10.44
CA LEU A 270 -10.30 -18.12 9.43
C LEU A 270 -10.90 -17.12 8.44
N LEU A 271 -12.09 -17.40 7.89
CA LEU A 271 -12.79 -16.50 6.99
C LEU A 271 -13.10 -15.15 7.66
N THR A 272 -13.52 -15.16 8.93
CA THR A 272 -13.77 -13.94 9.71
C THR A 272 -12.49 -13.10 9.87
N LYS A 273 -11.34 -13.76 10.13
CA LYS A 273 -10.04 -13.10 10.20
C LYS A 273 -9.60 -12.55 8.84
N LEU A 274 -9.77 -13.33 7.78
CA LEU A 274 -9.44 -12.90 6.42
C LEU A 274 -10.27 -11.68 6.00
N ASP A 275 -11.57 -11.67 6.30
CA ASP A 275 -12.44 -10.51 6.04
C ASP A 275 -11.97 -9.29 6.82
N PHE A 276 -11.57 -9.46 8.08
CA PHE A 276 -11.01 -8.40 8.90
C PHE A 276 -9.70 -7.83 8.32
N ILE A 277 -8.78 -8.69 7.88
CA ILE A 277 -7.52 -8.29 7.24
C ILE A 277 -7.79 -7.59 5.91
N MET A 278 -8.72 -8.12 5.11
CA MET A 278 -9.15 -7.47 3.86
C MET A 278 -9.76 -6.08 4.11
N ALA A 279 -10.54 -5.92 5.17
CA ALA A 279 -11.10 -4.62 5.54
C ALA A 279 -10.01 -3.60 5.92
N LYS A 280 -8.94 -4.03 6.66
CA LYS A 280 -7.78 -3.18 6.93
C LYS A 280 -7.08 -2.78 5.63
N GLY A 281 -6.89 -3.70 4.69
CA GLY A 281 -6.33 -3.41 3.37
C GLY A 281 -7.17 -2.44 2.54
N LYS A 282 -8.49 -2.64 2.48
CA LYS A 282 -9.43 -1.72 1.81
C LYS A 282 -9.39 -0.32 2.41
N LEU A 283 -9.36 -0.22 3.75
CA LEU A 283 -9.25 1.05 4.45
C LEU A 283 -7.92 1.75 4.13
N SER A 284 -6.81 0.99 4.08
CA SER A 284 -5.50 1.49 3.67
C SER A 284 -5.53 2.08 2.26
N CYS A 285 -6.08 1.37 1.29
CA CYS A 285 -6.22 1.86 -0.09
C CYS A 285 -7.06 3.14 -0.16
N LYS A 286 -8.17 3.20 0.58
CA LYS A 286 -9.08 4.34 0.62
C LYS A 286 -8.46 5.60 1.22
N MET A 287 -7.60 5.42 2.23
CA MET A 287 -6.88 6.52 2.90
C MET A 287 -5.57 6.88 2.19
N HIS A 288 -5.19 6.18 1.13
CA HIS A 288 -3.84 6.25 0.54
C HIS A 288 -2.76 6.07 1.60
N ALA A 289 -2.97 5.11 2.48
CA ALA A 289 -2.12 4.82 3.62
C ALA A 289 -1.01 3.84 3.26
N SER A 290 0.07 3.87 4.02
CA SER A 290 1.21 2.95 3.86
C SER A 290 1.65 2.36 5.19
N GLU A 291 2.35 1.23 5.13
CA GLU A 291 2.96 0.60 6.29
C GLU A 291 4.08 1.49 6.85
N PRO A 292 4.01 1.95 8.11
CA PRO A 292 5.12 2.64 8.74
C PRO A 292 6.17 1.66 9.23
N LYS A 293 7.41 2.14 9.40
CA LYS A 293 8.47 1.36 10.02
C LYS A 293 8.36 1.44 11.54
N ILE A 294 8.31 0.30 12.20
CA ILE A 294 8.35 0.22 13.67
C ILE A 294 9.81 0.11 14.12
N ASP A 295 10.25 1.09 14.91
CA ASP A 295 11.60 1.18 15.47
C ASP A 295 11.51 1.56 16.95
N ILE A 296 11.80 0.62 17.87
CA ILE A 296 11.57 0.79 19.30
C ILE A 296 12.44 1.89 19.91
N GLU A 297 13.70 1.99 19.48
CA GLU A 297 14.66 2.97 19.97
C GLU A 297 14.69 4.24 19.09
N GLY A 298 13.84 4.25 18.07
CA GLY A 298 13.78 5.29 17.06
C GLY A 298 13.03 6.54 17.51
N GLU A 299 13.03 7.52 16.61
CA GLU A 299 12.24 8.74 16.73
C GLU A 299 10.83 8.54 16.13
N LEU A 300 9.84 9.21 16.65
CA LEU A 300 8.57 9.40 15.99
C LEU A 300 8.80 10.36 14.82
N ARG A 301 8.80 9.84 13.61
CA ARG A 301 9.00 10.60 12.38
C ARG A 301 7.90 10.31 11.39
N LEU A 302 6.98 11.22 11.28
CA LEU A 302 5.88 11.18 10.32
C LEU A 302 6.22 12.09 9.13
N ILE A 303 6.21 11.56 7.93
CA ILE A 303 6.54 12.29 6.69
C ILE A 303 5.29 12.38 5.84
N SER A 304 4.93 13.59 5.43
CA SER A 304 3.74 13.88 4.62
C SER A 304 2.45 13.30 5.23
N ALA A 305 2.35 13.33 6.55
CA ALA A 305 1.25 12.76 7.30
C ALA A 305 -0.02 13.59 7.13
N ARG A 306 -1.14 12.92 6.90
CA ARG A 306 -2.46 13.55 6.78
C ARG A 306 -3.39 13.06 7.88
N HIS A 307 -4.28 13.93 8.35
CA HIS A 307 -5.27 13.53 9.35
C HIS A 307 -6.30 12.59 8.71
N PRO A 308 -6.46 11.34 9.20
CA PRO A 308 -7.24 10.29 8.53
C PRO A 308 -8.75 10.56 8.47
N LEU A 309 -9.26 11.45 9.32
CA LEU A 309 -10.68 11.84 9.35
C LEU A 309 -10.99 13.06 8.46
N ILE A 310 -9.98 13.68 7.86
CA ILE A 310 -10.15 14.77 6.89
C ILE A 310 -10.05 14.17 5.48
N GLU A 311 -10.89 14.65 4.57
CA GLU A 311 -10.85 14.22 3.17
C GLU A 311 -9.44 14.42 2.58
N TYR A 312 -8.89 13.39 1.93
CA TYR A 312 -7.51 13.35 1.45
C TYR A 312 -7.08 14.60 0.66
N LYS A 313 -7.96 15.12 -0.20
CA LYS A 313 -7.68 16.32 -1.02
C LYS A 313 -7.65 17.61 -0.22
N LYS A 314 -8.32 17.67 0.93
CA LYS A 314 -8.40 18.84 1.81
C LYS A 314 -7.37 18.80 2.93
N ALA A 315 -6.94 17.58 3.32
CA ALA A 315 -5.92 17.42 4.35
C ALA A 315 -4.56 17.84 3.82
N VAL A 316 -3.98 18.88 4.43
CA VAL A 316 -2.61 19.31 4.12
C VAL A 316 -1.63 18.35 4.78
N PRO A 317 -0.63 17.83 4.04
CA PRO A 317 0.38 16.97 4.63
C PRO A 317 1.31 17.75 5.58
N ILE A 318 1.63 17.14 6.71
CA ILE A 318 2.57 17.70 7.69
C ILE A 318 3.69 16.71 7.96
N ASP A 319 4.88 17.26 8.24
CA ASP A 319 6.02 16.50 8.73
C ASP A 319 6.13 16.70 10.24
N ILE A 320 6.18 15.61 11.00
CA ILE A 320 6.37 15.65 12.46
C ILE A 320 7.60 14.83 12.79
N LYS A 321 8.49 15.39 13.58
CA LYS A 321 9.65 14.71 14.13
C LYS A 321 9.70 14.98 15.64
N ILE A 322 9.90 13.93 16.45
CA ILE A 322 10.12 14.03 17.89
C ILE A 322 10.81 12.77 18.40
N GLY A 323 11.71 12.91 19.31
CA GLY A 323 12.66 11.88 19.75
C GLY A 323 14.06 12.15 19.18
N GLY A 324 15.06 11.39 19.58
CA GLY A 324 16.45 11.66 19.17
C GLY A 324 16.97 12.95 19.83
N ASP A 325 17.15 14.02 19.05
CA ASP A 325 17.75 15.28 19.52
C ASP A 325 16.88 16.03 20.53
N TYR A 326 15.58 15.88 20.49
CA TYR A 326 14.64 16.54 21.41
C TYR A 326 13.44 15.64 21.71
N ARG A 327 12.96 15.73 22.97
CA ARG A 327 11.82 14.95 23.47
C ARG A 327 10.57 15.77 23.69
N THR A 328 10.67 17.10 23.62
CA THR A 328 9.55 18.03 23.74
C THR A 328 9.46 18.92 22.51
N LEU A 329 8.28 18.96 21.88
CA LEU A 329 7.98 19.80 20.73
C LEU A 329 6.90 20.81 21.12
N ILE A 330 7.23 22.11 21.07
CA ILE A 330 6.31 23.21 21.39
C ILE A 330 5.80 23.83 20.09
N ILE A 331 4.52 23.65 19.79
CA ILE A 331 3.87 24.12 18.57
C ILE A 331 3.18 25.47 18.85
N THR A 332 3.56 26.48 18.08
CA THR A 332 3.04 27.84 18.20
C THR A 332 2.33 28.29 16.92
N GLY A 333 1.58 29.39 16.99
CA GLY A 333 0.82 29.92 15.85
C GLY A 333 -0.64 30.24 16.18
N PRO A 334 -1.45 30.71 15.22
CA PRO A 334 -2.86 31.01 15.45
C PRO A 334 -3.69 29.75 15.72
N ASN A 335 -4.79 29.88 16.49
CA ASN A 335 -5.67 28.73 16.79
C ASN A 335 -6.27 28.12 15.53
N THR A 336 -6.60 28.92 14.54
CA THR A 336 -7.10 28.47 13.23
C THR A 336 -6.03 27.79 12.36
N GLY A 337 -4.75 27.84 12.74
CA GLY A 337 -3.61 27.32 11.97
C GLY A 337 -3.50 25.80 11.90
N GLY A 338 -4.25 25.06 12.71
CA GLY A 338 -4.21 23.59 12.73
C GLY A 338 -3.34 22.96 13.83
N LYS A 339 -2.97 23.70 14.88
CA LYS A 339 -2.20 23.19 16.05
C LYS A 339 -2.81 21.94 16.64
N THR A 340 -4.07 22.01 17.05
CA THR A 340 -4.86 20.89 17.61
C THR A 340 -4.93 19.71 16.64
N VAL A 341 -5.11 19.98 15.35
CA VAL A 341 -5.16 18.93 14.30
C VAL A 341 -3.81 18.22 14.18
N SER A 342 -2.70 18.94 14.32
CA SER A 342 -1.35 18.33 14.28
C SER A 342 -1.12 17.40 15.46
N LEU A 343 -1.53 17.77 16.68
CA LEU A 343 -1.49 16.91 17.86
C LEU A 343 -2.35 15.65 17.64
N LYS A 344 -3.62 15.86 17.23
CA LYS A 344 -4.53 14.75 16.94
C LYS A 344 -3.98 13.82 15.85
N THR A 345 -3.35 14.38 14.81
CA THR A 345 -2.74 13.58 13.74
C THR A 345 -1.66 12.67 14.30
N ALA A 346 -0.70 13.21 15.07
CA ALA A 346 0.38 12.42 15.66
C ALA A 346 -0.16 11.27 16.52
N GLY A 347 -1.05 11.57 17.48
CA GLY A 347 -1.58 10.57 18.38
C GLY A 347 -2.43 9.50 17.68
N LEU A 348 -3.29 9.93 16.76
CA LEU A 348 -4.19 9.01 16.04
C LEU A 348 -3.41 8.06 15.10
N LEU A 349 -2.39 8.56 14.40
CA LEU A 349 -1.55 7.73 13.55
C LEU A 349 -0.72 6.72 14.35
N VAL A 350 -0.23 7.11 15.53
CA VAL A 350 0.43 6.17 16.46
C VAL A 350 -0.54 5.06 16.88
N MET A 351 -1.76 5.41 17.29
CA MET A 351 -2.77 4.42 17.67
C MET A 351 -3.16 3.50 16.52
N MET A 352 -3.30 4.03 15.30
CA MET A 352 -3.58 3.23 14.10
C MET A 352 -2.46 2.23 13.83
N ALA A 353 -1.20 2.69 13.80
CA ALA A 353 -0.05 1.83 13.56
C ALA A 353 0.07 0.72 14.59
N GLN A 354 -0.09 1.04 15.89
CA GLN A 354 -0.06 0.05 16.97
C GLN A 354 -1.26 -0.92 16.95
N SER A 355 -2.31 -0.60 16.18
CA SER A 355 -3.43 -1.51 15.92
C SER A 355 -3.28 -2.34 14.63
N GLY A 356 -2.11 -2.31 13.99
CA GLY A 356 -1.85 -3.00 12.73
C GLY A 356 -2.57 -2.38 11.54
N LEU A 357 -2.96 -1.11 11.62
CA LEU A 357 -3.51 -0.33 10.52
C LEU A 357 -2.41 0.49 9.84
N HIS A 358 -2.43 0.57 8.52
CA HIS A 358 -1.60 1.51 7.79
C HIS A 358 -2.01 2.95 8.11
N ILE A 359 -1.06 3.86 7.97
CA ILE A 359 -1.27 5.29 8.25
C ILE A 359 -1.18 6.12 6.97
N PRO A 360 -2.00 7.18 6.81
CA PRO A 360 -1.94 8.11 5.67
C PRO A 360 -0.71 9.02 5.78
N ALA A 361 0.47 8.43 5.62
CA ALA A 361 1.78 9.06 5.64
C ALA A 361 2.72 8.33 4.68
N SER A 362 3.89 8.90 4.38
CA SER A 362 4.91 8.24 3.56
C SER A 362 5.40 6.94 4.21
N HIS A 363 5.68 5.92 3.40
CA HIS A 363 6.30 4.65 3.81
C HIS A 363 7.69 4.81 4.50
N ALA A 364 8.30 5.99 4.36
CA ALA A 364 9.54 6.34 5.05
C ALA A 364 9.30 6.82 6.50
N SER A 365 8.03 6.89 6.96
CA SER A 365 7.70 7.24 8.33
C SER A 365 8.13 6.15 9.30
N THR A 366 8.65 6.56 10.46
CA THR A 366 9.08 5.65 11.54
C THR A 366 8.33 5.98 12.83
N LEU A 367 7.95 4.95 13.57
CA LEU A 367 7.24 5.11 14.85
C LEU A 367 7.85 4.21 15.92
N PRO A 368 8.14 4.75 17.12
CA PRO A 368 8.39 3.93 18.28
C PRO A 368 7.08 3.32 18.81
N ILE A 369 7.20 2.35 19.69
CA ILE A 369 6.04 1.74 20.36
C ILE A 369 5.85 2.45 21.71
N PHE A 370 4.64 2.97 21.90
CA PHE A 370 4.26 3.61 23.13
C PHE A 370 3.45 2.65 24.00
N GLY A 371 3.80 2.59 25.30
CA GLY A 371 3.01 1.91 26.31
C GLY A 371 1.69 2.61 26.53
N ASP A 372 1.73 3.95 26.62
CA ASP A 372 0.54 4.79 26.72
C ASP A 372 0.64 6.06 25.87
N VAL A 373 -0.53 6.50 25.40
CA VAL A 373 -0.74 7.80 24.78
C VAL A 373 -1.68 8.59 25.67
N PHE A 374 -1.26 9.77 26.09
CA PHE A 374 -2.07 10.68 26.88
C PHE A 374 -2.44 11.90 26.03
N ALA A 375 -3.68 12.36 26.18
CA ALA A 375 -4.17 13.52 25.43
C ALA A 375 -4.97 14.44 26.39
N ASP A 376 -4.56 15.69 26.42
CA ASP A 376 -5.34 16.79 27.00
C ASP A 376 -5.61 17.77 25.86
N ILE A 377 -6.63 17.48 25.05
CA ILE A 377 -7.00 18.19 23.82
C ILE A 377 -8.51 18.40 23.82
N GLY A 378 -8.95 19.62 23.58
CA GLY A 378 -10.34 19.96 23.36
C GLY A 378 -10.81 21.12 24.23
N ASP A 379 -11.65 21.99 23.63
CA ASP A 379 -12.40 23.03 24.31
C ASP A 379 -13.63 22.38 24.97
N GLU A 380 -13.66 22.29 26.28
CA GLU A 380 -14.91 22.07 27.01
C GLU A 380 -15.74 23.37 26.98
N GLN A 381 -16.08 23.86 25.78
CA GLN A 381 -17.02 24.98 25.61
C GLN A 381 -18.46 24.55 25.82
N SER A 382 -18.74 23.87 26.92
CA SER A 382 -20.12 23.79 27.40
C SER A 382 -20.42 25.03 28.23
N ILE A 383 -21.44 25.77 27.81
CA ILE A 383 -21.89 27.07 28.38
C ILE A 383 -22.13 26.99 29.91
N GLU A 384 -22.28 25.80 30.48
CA GLU A 384 -22.55 25.55 31.90
C GLU A 384 -21.29 25.45 32.81
N GLN A 385 -20.06 25.50 32.27
CA GLN A 385 -18.85 25.19 33.04
C GLN A 385 -17.68 26.18 32.92
N SER A 386 -17.94 27.46 32.69
CA SER A 386 -16.92 28.49 32.47
C SER A 386 -15.93 28.79 33.64
N LEU A 387 -16.14 28.25 34.83
CA LEU A 387 -15.15 28.20 35.91
C LEU A 387 -14.37 26.91 35.99
N SER A 388 -14.61 25.98 35.04
CA SER A 388 -14.11 24.61 35.10
C SER A 388 -13.03 24.26 34.06
N THR A 389 -12.83 25.05 33.01
CA THR A 389 -11.89 24.69 31.93
C THR A 389 -10.46 24.55 32.43
N PHE A 390 -9.89 25.57 33.07
CA PHE A 390 -8.55 25.47 33.65
C PHE A 390 -8.44 24.35 34.71
N SER A 391 -9.45 24.21 35.60
CA SER A 391 -9.44 23.19 36.64
C SER A 391 -9.57 21.76 36.07
N SER A 392 -10.32 21.57 34.98
CA SER A 392 -10.47 20.25 34.34
C SER A 392 -9.18 19.85 33.59
N HIS A 393 -8.56 20.79 32.86
CA HIS A 393 -7.26 20.57 32.24
C HIS A 393 -6.20 20.23 33.30
N MET A 394 -6.13 20.99 34.40
CA MET A 394 -5.17 20.72 35.47
C MET A 394 -5.39 19.35 36.12
N LYS A 395 -6.62 18.95 36.40
CA LYS A 395 -6.89 17.59 36.90
C LYS A 395 -6.42 16.50 35.96
N ASN A 396 -6.63 16.69 34.64
CA ASN A 396 -6.16 15.75 33.65
C ASN A 396 -4.62 15.73 33.59
N ILE A 397 -3.99 16.89 33.56
CA ILE A 397 -2.52 17.03 33.53
C ILE A 397 -1.89 16.40 34.77
N VAL A 398 -2.45 16.59 35.97
CA VAL A 398 -2.01 15.92 37.19
C VAL A 398 -2.06 14.40 37.03
N SER A 399 -3.19 13.87 36.54
CA SER A 399 -3.31 12.42 36.29
C SER A 399 -2.31 11.91 35.23
N ILE A 400 -1.95 12.73 34.25
CA ILE A 400 -0.94 12.40 33.22
C ILE A 400 0.46 12.40 33.86
N ILE A 401 0.80 13.42 34.65
CA ILE A 401 2.10 13.54 35.34
C ILE A 401 2.38 12.31 36.21
N ASP A 402 1.36 11.79 36.90
CA ASP A 402 1.50 10.63 37.77
C ASP A 402 1.75 9.31 37.02
N LYS A 403 1.39 9.25 35.72
CA LYS A 403 1.42 8.02 34.91
C LYS A 403 2.42 8.06 33.77
N ALA A 404 2.83 9.25 33.33
CA ALA A 404 3.74 9.41 32.20
C ALA A 404 5.11 8.80 32.52
N SER A 405 5.67 8.08 31.58
CA SER A 405 6.94 7.37 31.61
C SER A 405 7.69 7.53 30.28
N TYR A 406 8.89 7.00 30.18
CA TYR A 406 9.74 7.14 29.00
C TYR A 406 9.12 6.57 27.71
N ASP A 407 8.20 5.63 27.83
CA ASP A 407 7.46 4.99 26.74
C ASP A 407 6.09 5.65 26.49
N SER A 408 5.87 6.86 27.00
CA SER A 408 4.62 7.58 26.83
C SER A 408 4.72 8.68 25.79
N LEU A 409 3.62 8.86 25.01
CA LEU A 409 3.39 10.02 24.18
C LEU A 409 2.36 10.94 24.88
N VAL A 410 2.77 12.17 25.18
CA VAL A 410 1.93 13.17 25.85
C VAL A 410 1.58 14.29 24.86
N LEU A 411 0.28 14.51 24.67
CA LEU A 411 -0.27 15.50 23.77
C LEU A 411 -1.09 16.52 24.56
N VAL A 412 -0.64 17.76 24.63
CA VAL A 412 -1.30 18.82 25.43
C VAL A 412 -1.62 20.02 24.56
N ASP A 413 -2.88 20.39 24.49
CA ASP A 413 -3.33 21.55 23.75
C ASP A 413 -3.50 22.76 24.66
N GLU A 414 -3.10 23.94 24.20
CA GLU A 414 -3.21 25.24 24.89
C GLU A 414 -2.69 25.23 26.33
N LEU A 415 -1.51 24.64 26.54
CA LEU A 415 -0.94 24.45 27.89
C LEU A 415 -0.78 25.77 28.62
N GLY A 416 -1.37 25.84 29.82
CA GLY A 416 -1.36 27.04 30.69
C GLY A 416 -2.46 28.07 30.40
N ALA A 417 -3.33 27.82 29.40
CA ALA A 417 -4.43 28.73 29.10
C ALA A 417 -5.50 28.75 30.23
N GLY A 418 -6.26 29.85 30.31
CA GLY A 418 -7.40 30.00 31.22
C GLY A 418 -7.07 30.56 32.61
N THR A 419 -5.82 31.07 32.82
CA THR A 419 -5.40 31.79 34.04
C THR A 419 -4.61 33.05 33.69
N ASP A 420 -4.03 33.73 34.67
CA ASP A 420 -3.10 34.85 34.38
C ASP A 420 -1.97 34.41 33.47
N PRO A 421 -1.67 35.17 32.40
CA PRO A 421 -0.69 34.75 31.39
C PRO A 421 0.71 34.45 31.96
N THR A 422 1.12 35.20 32.99
CA THR A 422 2.45 35.03 33.60
C THR A 422 2.50 33.78 34.46
N GLU A 423 1.45 33.54 35.26
CA GLU A 423 1.32 32.32 36.06
C GLU A 423 1.12 31.09 35.16
N GLY A 424 0.28 31.20 34.12
CA GLY A 424 0.02 30.15 33.16
C GLY A 424 1.28 29.71 32.42
N ALA A 425 2.08 30.67 31.95
CA ALA A 425 3.35 30.38 31.28
C ALA A 425 4.37 29.72 32.23
N ALA A 426 4.52 30.20 33.46
CA ALA A 426 5.42 29.61 34.45
C ALA A 426 5.02 28.16 34.80
N LEU A 427 3.71 27.94 35.00
CA LEU A 427 3.16 26.62 35.27
C LEU A 427 3.36 25.65 34.10
N ALA A 428 3.14 26.14 32.86
CA ALA A 428 3.33 25.36 31.63
C ALA A 428 4.79 24.92 31.51
N ILE A 429 5.76 25.80 31.75
CA ILE A 429 7.19 25.43 31.73
C ILE A 429 7.47 24.34 32.76
N ALA A 430 7.04 24.50 34.00
CA ALA A 430 7.27 23.49 35.05
C ALA A 430 6.62 22.12 34.72
N ILE A 431 5.45 22.11 34.08
CA ILE A 431 4.77 20.89 33.63
C ILE A 431 5.59 20.22 32.51
N LEU A 432 6.08 20.99 31.53
CA LEU A 432 6.93 20.46 30.45
C LEU A 432 8.25 19.88 30.98
N GLU A 433 8.89 20.56 31.94
CA GLU A 433 10.08 20.04 32.63
C GLU A 433 9.78 18.71 33.31
N ARG A 434 8.64 18.58 33.99
CA ARG A 434 8.24 17.34 34.63
C ARG A 434 8.01 16.19 33.64
N PHE A 435 7.39 16.44 32.47
CA PHE A 435 7.26 15.45 31.40
C PHE A 435 8.63 15.10 30.81
N TYR A 436 9.49 16.07 30.59
CA TYR A 436 10.84 15.85 30.11
C TYR A 436 11.65 14.97 31.08
N ASP A 437 11.58 15.23 32.37
CA ASP A 437 12.25 14.44 33.42
C ASP A 437 11.73 12.99 33.49
N SER A 438 10.46 12.77 33.19
CA SER A 438 9.89 11.41 33.10
C SER A 438 10.36 10.66 31.87
N GLY A 439 11.01 11.35 30.91
CA GLY A 439 11.46 10.79 29.64
C GLY A 439 10.35 10.64 28.59
N ALA A 440 9.13 11.13 28.83
CA ALA A 440 8.04 11.06 27.86
C ALA A 440 8.32 11.88 26.60
N LEU A 441 7.82 11.45 25.45
CA LEU A 441 7.75 12.30 24.26
C LEU A 441 6.54 13.23 24.40
N THR A 442 6.76 14.54 24.37
CA THR A 442 5.72 15.52 24.64
C THR A 442 5.53 16.48 23.47
N MET A 443 4.31 16.59 22.96
CA MET A 443 3.91 17.63 22.01
C MET A 443 2.92 18.56 22.70
N ALA A 444 3.25 19.84 22.79
CA ALA A 444 2.40 20.83 23.44
C ALA A 444 2.13 22.00 22.50
N THR A 445 0.92 22.55 22.54
CA THR A 445 0.61 23.80 21.84
C THR A 445 0.51 24.95 22.84
N THR A 446 0.86 26.13 22.40
CA THR A 446 0.75 27.35 23.20
C THR A 446 0.71 28.62 22.34
N HIS A 447 0.30 29.69 22.96
CA HIS A 447 0.40 31.05 22.38
C HIS A 447 1.31 32.00 23.23
N TYR A 448 1.95 31.44 24.28
CA TYR A 448 2.83 32.22 25.15
C TYR A 448 4.24 32.38 24.56
N ASN A 449 4.76 33.62 24.57
CA ASN A 449 6.11 33.91 24.10
C ASN A 449 7.19 33.34 25.04
N GLU A 450 6.89 33.22 26.32
CA GLU A 450 7.78 32.62 27.32
C GLU A 450 8.13 31.18 26.98
N LEU A 451 7.19 30.37 26.47
CA LEU A 451 7.44 29.00 26.06
C LEU A 451 8.28 28.94 24.78
N LYS A 452 8.12 29.91 23.83
CA LYS A 452 9.00 30.02 22.67
C LYS A 452 10.46 30.27 23.11
N LYS A 453 10.66 31.18 24.07
CA LYS A 453 11.99 31.52 24.63
C LYS A 453 12.56 30.30 25.38
N TYR A 454 11.75 29.61 26.17
CA TYR A 454 12.12 28.40 26.89
C TYR A 454 12.64 27.31 25.92
N ALA A 455 11.93 27.04 24.82
CA ALA A 455 12.36 26.04 23.83
C ALA A 455 13.67 26.42 23.11
N LEU A 456 13.95 27.72 22.90
CA LEU A 456 15.22 28.15 22.31
C LEU A 456 16.41 28.09 23.29
N ALA A 457 16.11 28.17 24.61
CA ALA A 457 17.14 28.17 25.65
C ALA A 457 17.45 26.77 26.23
N THR A 458 16.54 25.79 26.01
CA THR A 458 16.61 24.50 26.69
C THR A 458 16.95 23.40 25.69
N SER A 459 18.05 22.68 25.94
CA SER A 459 18.41 21.50 25.14
C SER A 459 17.37 20.39 25.31
N GLY A 460 17.02 19.70 24.21
CA GLY A 460 16.00 18.64 24.22
C GLY A 460 14.56 19.13 24.11
N VAL A 461 14.35 20.45 23.96
CA VAL A 461 13.06 21.07 23.65
C VAL A 461 13.19 21.80 22.31
N GLU A 462 12.23 21.62 21.41
CA GLU A 462 12.25 22.22 20.08
C GLU A 462 10.99 23.05 19.82
N ASN A 463 11.12 24.14 19.09
CA ASN A 463 9.99 24.93 18.61
C ASN A 463 9.45 24.40 17.29
N ALA A 464 8.14 24.58 17.10
CA ALA A 464 7.51 24.44 15.81
C ALA A 464 6.46 25.52 15.61
N ALA A 465 6.27 25.94 14.36
CA ALA A 465 5.28 26.95 13.99
C ALA A 465 4.28 26.40 12.98
N MET A 466 2.99 26.75 13.16
CA MET A 466 2.02 26.61 12.09
C MET A 466 2.19 27.77 11.12
N GLU A 467 2.48 27.45 9.85
CA GLU A 467 2.67 28.45 8.80
C GLU A 467 1.35 29.20 8.53
N PHE A 468 1.44 30.52 8.45
CA PHE A 468 0.30 31.39 8.14
C PHE A 468 0.67 32.33 7.00
N ASP A 469 -0.16 32.36 5.96
CA ASP A 469 0.03 33.28 4.85
C ASP A 469 -0.58 34.65 5.18
N VAL A 470 0.28 35.60 5.41
CA VAL A 470 -0.11 36.99 5.73
C VAL A 470 -0.69 37.68 4.50
N GLU A 471 -0.33 37.30 3.27
CA GLU A 471 -0.85 37.91 2.07
C GLU A 471 -2.32 37.57 1.83
N THR A 472 -2.67 36.29 1.98
CA THR A 472 -4.05 35.81 1.78
C THR A 472 -4.88 35.83 3.06
N LEU A 473 -4.29 36.06 4.22
CA LEU A 473 -4.88 35.95 5.56
C LEU A 473 -5.45 34.53 5.83
N THR A 474 -4.84 33.52 5.27
CA THR A 474 -5.27 32.12 5.42
C THR A 474 -4.17 31.24 6.00
N PRO A 475 -4.53 30.26 6.85
CA PRO A 475 -3.56 29.28 7.30
C PRO A 475 -3.17 28.35 6.14
N THR A 476 -1.88 28.05 6.00
CA THR A 476 -1.41 27.04 5.06
C THR A 476 -1.50 25.62 5.63
N TYR A 477 -1.71 25.49 6.94
CA TYR A 477 -1.73 24.25 7.72
C TYR A 477 -0.42 23.45 7.69
N ARG A 478 0.68 24.04 7.26
CA ARG A 478 2.01 23.41 7.28
C ARG A 478 2.68 23.60 8.64
N LEU A 479 3.36 22.57 9.12
CA LEU A 479 4.14 22.59 10.35
C LEU A 479 5.62 22.80 10.03
N LEU A 480 6.22 23.87 10.56
CA LEU A 480 7.64 24.20 10.40
C LEU A 480 8.36 23.91 11.71
N ILE A 481 9.11 22.82 11.79
CA ILE A 481 9.88 22.44 12.99
C ILE A 481 11.20 23.23 13.03
N GLY A 482 11.62 23.60 14.24
CA GLY A 482 12.85 24.36 14.51
C GLY A 482 12.68 25.87 14.28
N VAL A 483 11.42 26.36 14.22
CA VAL A 483 11.11 27.78 14.14
C VAL A 483 10.01 28.10 15.13
N PRO A 484 10.18 29.09 16.03
CA PRO A 484 9.08 29.61 16.81
C PRO A 484 8.14 30.44 15.91
N GLY A 485 6.83 30.33 16.08
CA GLY A 485 5.85 31.04 15.28
C GLY A 485 5.84 32.56 15.58
N LYS A 486 5.75 33.35 14.53
CA LYS A 486 5.60 34.80 14.62
C LYS A 486 4.17 35.18 15.03
N SER A 487 4.06 36.25 15.79
CA SER A 487 2.77 36.85 16.13
C SER A 487 2.36 37.85 15.01
N ASN A 488 1.37 37.45 14.21
CA ASN A 488 0.94 38.25 13.04
C ASN A 488 -0.25 39.15 13.35
N ALA A 489 -0.55 39.45 14.64
CA ALA A 489 -1.74 40.18 15.03
C ALA A 489 -1.81 41.59 14.41
N PHE A 490 -0.71 42.34 14.36
CA PHE A 490 -0.68 43.67 13.79
C PHE A 490 -0.85 43.68 12.28
N GLU A 491 -0.18 42.77 11.57
CA GLU A 491 -0.30 42.63 10.13
C GLU A 491 -1.71 42.21 9.70
N ILE A 492 -2.30 41.28 10.43
CA ILE A 492 -3.69 40.82 10.23
C ILE A 492 -4.65 41.99 10.48
N SER A 493 -4.48 42.73 11.61
CA SER A 493 -5.32 43.90 11.96
C SER A 493 -5.23 45.02 10.93
N LYS A 494 -4.04 45.30 10.41
CA LYS A 494 -3.82 46.26 9.34
C LYS A 494 -4.58 45.91 8.06
N LYS A 495 -4.49 44.65 7.65
CA LYS A 495 -5.22 44.14 6.47
C LYS A 495 -6.74 44.08 6.64
N LEU A 496 -7.22 43.89 7.87
CA LEU A 496 -8.65 43.94 8.21
C LEU A 496 -9.19 45.36 8.30
N GLY A 497 -8.32 46.37 8.11
CA GLY A 497 -8.74 47.79 8.05
C GLY A 497 -8.54 48.59 9.34
N LEU A 498 -7.81 48.04 10.34
CA LEU A 498 -7.45 48.86 11.51
C LEU A 498 -6.46 49.95 11.10
N SER A 499 -6.72 51.19 11.55
CA SER A 499 -5.89 52.32 11.14
C SER A 499 -4.44 52.18 11.63
N GLU A 500 -3.50 52.63 10.82
CA GLU A 500 -2.06 52.53 11.12
C GLU A 500 -1.70 53.28 12.43
N SER A 501 -2.36 54.37 12.71
CA SER A 501 -2.18 55.11 13.96
C SER A 501 -2.55 54.32 15.23
N VAL A 502 -3.53 53.43 15.14
CA VAL A 502 -3.89 52.53 16.26
C VAL A 502 -2.85 51.44 16.40
N ILE A 503 -2.33 50.92 15.30
CA ILE A 503 -1.31 49.87 15.29
C ILE A 503 0.02 50.40 15.82
N GLU A 504 0.44 51.62 15.38
CA GLU A 504 1.63 52.27 15.90
C GLU A 504 1.54 52.48 17.41
N ARG A 505 0.40 52.98 17.88
CA ARG A 505 0.19 53.20 19.31
C ARG A 505 0.13 51.88 20.09
N ALA A 506 -0.39 50.82 19.53
CA ALA A 506 -0.38 49.50 20.14
C ALA A 506 1.05 48.95 20.24
N SER A 507 1.89 49.18 19.21
CA SER A 507 3.29 48.75 19.20
C SER A 507 4.13 49.47 20.27
N GLU A 508 3.83 50.72 20.59
CA GLU A 508 4.49 51.46 21.68
C GLU A 508 4.29 50.83 23.07
N HIS A 509 3.22 50.07 23.26
CA HIS A 509 2.92 49.33 24.50
C HIS A 509 3.62 47.99 24.63
N ILE A 510 4.29 47.50 23.59
CA ILE A 510 5.06 46.26 23.63
C ILE A 510 6.47 46.57 24.15
N LYS A 511 7.00 45.72 25.03
CA LYS A 511 8.36 45.86 25.55
C LYS A 511 9.39 45.74 24.44
N HIS A 512 10.42 46.62 24.40
CA HIS A 512 11.46 46.61 23.36
C HIS A 512 12.12 45.24 23.14
N GLY A 513 12.39 44.50 24.18
CA GLY A 513 12.99 43.16 24.08
C GLY A 513 12.10 42.11 23.39
N ASP A 514 10.78 42.26 23.43
CA ASP A 514 9.85 41.33 22.76
C ASP A 514 9.75 41.69 21.27
N MET A 515 9.88 42.94 20.86
CA MET A 515 9.94 43.35 19.46
C MET A 515 11.22 42.87 18.75
N GLU A 516 12.38 42.99 19.41
CA GLU A 516 13.65 42.46 18.85
C GLU A 516 13.59 40.95 18.67
N PHE A 517 13.01 40.22 19.63
CA PHE A 517 12.81 38.79 19.56
C PHE A 517 11.91 38.39 18.40
N GLU A 518 10.77 39.05 18.19
CA GLU A 518 9.85 38.78 17.08
C GLU A 518 10.50 39.09 15.71
N ASN A 519 11.38 40.11 15.60
CA ASN A 519 12.12 40.40 14.37
C ASN A 519 13.11 39.26 14.01
N VAL A 520 13.82 38.73 14.99
CA VAL A 520 14.72 37.58 14.81
C VAL A 520 13.92 36.34 14.38
N ILE A 521 12.78 36.05 15.02
CA ILE A 521 11.88 34.98 14.63
C ILE A 521 11.45 35.13 13.18
N SER A 522 11.06 36.36 12.76
CA SER A 522 10.64 36.63 11.38
C SER A 522 11.72 36.24 10.35
N SER A 523 12.98 36.61 10.61
CA SER A 523 14.08 36.26 9.70
C SER A 523 14.32 34.73 9.61
N ILE A 524 14.26 34.02 10.75
CA ILE A 524 14.42 32.59 10.82
C ILE A 524 13.28 31.87 10.07
N GLU A 525 12.03 32.34 10.24
CA GLU A 525 10.85 31.76 9.57
C GLU A 525 10.94 31.91 8.05
N ASP A 526 11.34 33.11 7.57
CA ASP A 526 11.52 33.39 6.14
C ASP A 526 12.62 32.48 5.51
N ASP A 527 13.75 32.31 6.20
CA ASP A 527 14.84 31.45 5.71
C ASP A 527 14.43 29.97 5.67
N LYS A 528 13.74 29.48 6.70
CA LYS A 528 13.22 28.11 6.71
C LYS A 528 12.10 27.89 5.70
N ARG A 529 11.24 28.88 5.48
CA ARG A 529 10.21 28.81 4.45
C ARG A 529 10.83 28.65 3.06
N LYS A 530 11.89 29.41 2.75
CA LYS A 530 12.65 29.26 1.51
C LYS A 530 13.28 27.87 1.41
N ALA A 531 13.95 27.41 2.47
CA ALA A 531 14.57 26.10 2.50
C ALA A 531 13.55 24.94 2.34
N ALA A 532 12.35 25.08 2.92
CA ALA A 532 11.27 24.11 2.76
C ALA A 532 10.71 24.09 1.33
N ALA A 533 10.58 25.24 0.68
CA ALA A 533 10.18 25.35 -0.72
C ALA A 533 11.21 24.70 -1.65
N ASP A 534 12.49 25.01 -1.47
CA ASP A 534 13.59 24.43 -2.25
C ASP A 534 13.66 22.90 -2.09
N ARG A 535 13.37 22.41 -0.89
CA ARG A 535 13.31 20.96 -0.63
C ARG A 535 12.16 20.27 -1.37
N LEU A 536 10.95 20.87 -1.36
CA LEU A 536 9.79 20.36 -2.10
C LEU A 536 10.06 20.31 -3.60
N ASP A 537 10.68 21.35 -4.15
CA ASP A 537 11.07 21.39 -5.54
C ASP A 537 12.11 20.30 -5.86
N ALA A 538 13.09 20.11 -4.98
CA ALA A 538 14.08 19.03 -5.14
C ALA A 538 13.45 17.63 -5.05
N GLU A 539 12.48 17.41 -4.17
CA GLU A 539 11.75 16.13 -4.06
C GLU A 539 10.89 15.87 -5.31
N SER A 540 10.21 16.91 -5.83
CA SER A 540 9.44 16.80 -7.07
C SER A 540 10.31 16.48 -8.28
N MET A 541 11.48 17.12 -8.39
CA MET A 541 12.47 16.82 -9.43
C MET A 541 13.02 15.41 -9.33
N ARG A 542 13.26 14.90 -8.11
CA ARG A 542 13.69 13.52 -7.89
C ARG A 542 12.64 12.52 -8.36
N ALA A 543 11.38 12.74 -8.01
CA ALA A 543 10.28 11.88 -8.44
C ALA A 543 10.16 11.85 -9.98
N GLU A 544 10.31 13.01 -10.64
CA GLU A 544 10.32 13.08 -12.10
C GLU A 544 11.51 12.34 -12.73
N ILE A 545 12.69 12.45 -12.12
CA ILE A 545 13.90 11.74 -12.57
C ILE A 545 13.70 10.23 -12.43
N GLU A 546 13.16 9.73 -11.31
CA GLU A 546 12.87 8.31 -11.09
C GLU A 546 11.86 7.78 -12.10
N GLU A 547 10.81 8.53 -12.42
CA GLU A 547 9.85 8.15 -13.45
C GLU A 547 10.49 8.09 -14.84
N ARG A 548 11.36 9.05 -15.16
CA ARG A 548 12.10 9.05 -16.43
C ARG A 548 13.08 7.89 -16.53
N LEU A 549 13.80 7.57 -15.46
CA LEU A 549 14.70 6.42 -15.40
C LEU A 549 13.94 5.11 -15.64
N LYS A 550 12.83 4.90 -14.97
CA LYS A 550 11.99 3.72 -15.18
C LYS A 550 11.52 3.58 -16.64
N LYS A 551 11.07 4.69 -17.23
CA LYS A 551 10.68 4.71 -18.68
C LYS A 551 11.84 4.41 -19.62
N LEU A 552 13.08 4.79 -19.26
CA LEU A 552 14.29 4.48 -20.03
C LEU A 552 14.65 2.99 -19.91
N GLU A 553 14.61 2.43 -18.71
CA GLU A 553 14.85 1.01 -18.47
C GLU A 553 13.85 0.12 -19.24
N ASP A 554 12.55 0.48 -19.21
CA ASP A 554 11.52 -0.23 -19.97
C ASP A 554 11.78 -0.17 -21.50
N LYS A 555 12.21 0.99 -22.01
CA LYS A 555 12.58 1.14 -23.42
C LYS A 555 13.83 0.32 -23.79
N GLU A 556 14.83 0.30 -22.93
CA GLU A 556 16.06 -0.45 -23.15
C GLU A 556 15.80 -1.95 -23.17
N ARG A 557 14.93 -2.43 -22.25
CA ARG A 557 14.45 -3.81 -22.24
C ARG A 557 13.73 -4.16 -23.53
N ALA A 558 12.78 -3.34 -24.00
CA ALA A 558 12.04 -3.56 -25.23
C ALA A 558 12.94 -3.56 -26.48
N ILE A 559 13.98 -2.69 -26.51
CA ILE A 559 14.97 -2.68 -27.59
C ILE A 559 15.83 -3.95 -27.56
N SER A 560 16.22 -4.41 -26.38
CA SER A 560 17.00 -5.63 -26.20
C SER A 560 16.24 -6.87 -26.66
N GLU A 561 14.95 -6.98 -26.30
CA GLU A 561 14.06 -8.06 -26.74
C GLU A 561 13.89 -8.06 -28.27
N LYS A 562 13.55 -6.91 -28.87
CA LYS A 562 13.45 -6.78 -30.33
C LYS A 562 14.75 -7.14 -31.06
N ARG A 563 15.88 -6.76 -30.50
CA ARG A 563 17.19 -7.11 -31.06
C ARG A 563 17.44 -8.62 -31.02
N ALA A 564 17.06 -9.27 -29.93
CA ALA A 564 17.17 -10.73 -29.81
C ALA A 564 16.28 -11.45 -30.83
N ASP A 565 15.07 -10.96 -31.03
CA ASP A 565 14.11 -11.52 -32.01
C ASP A 565 14.63 -11.38 -33.44
N ILE A 566 15.11 -10.19 -33.83
CA ILE A 566 15.70 -9.96 -35.16
C ILE A 566 16.89 -10.88 -35.42
N ILE A 567 17.77 -11.05 -34.42
CA ILE A 567 18.92 -11.96 -34.56
C ILE A 567 18.49 -13.42 -34.69
N ALA A 568 17.43 -13.81 -33.95
CA ALA A 568 16.88 -15.17 -34.03
C ALA A 568 16.25 -15.45 -35.39
N GLU A 569 15.53 -14.48 -35.94
CA GLU A 569 14.92 -14.57 -37.28
C GLU A 569 15.98 -14.63 -38.36
N ALA A 570 16.97 -13.74 -38.36
CA ALA A 570 18.09 -13.76 -39.33
C ALA A 570 18.87 -15.08 -39.28
N LYS A 571 19.07 -15.66 -38.09
CA LYS A 571 19.68 -17.00 -37.98
C LYS A 571 18.81 -18.11 -38.53
N ARG A 572 17.49 -18.00 -38.45
CA ARG A 572 16.56 -18.97 -39.03
C ARG A 572 16.59 -18.93 -40.54
N GLU A 573 16.52 -17.74 -41.13
CA GLU A 573 16.61 -17.54 -42.55
C GLU A 573 17.96 -18.03 -43.14
N ALA A 574 19.06 -17.72 -42.48
CA ALA A 574 20.39 -18.21 -42.86
C ALA A 574 20.47 -19.76 -42.82
N ARG A 575 19.85 -20.41 -41.84
CA ARG A 575 19.79 -21.89 -41.78
C ARG A 575 18.98 -22.50 -42.93
N GLU A 576 17.85 -21.89 -43.27
CA GLU A 576 17.02 -22.34 -44.41
C GLU A 576 17.79 -22.23 -45.70
N LEU A 577 18.43 -21.08 -45.98
CA LEU A 577 19.23 -20.86 -47.20
C LEU A 577 20.39 -21.84 -47.32
N LEU A 578 21.11 -22.12 -46.23
CA LEU A 578 22.17 -23.12 -46.18
C LEU A 578 21.67 -24.52 -46.46
N ARG A 579 20.48 -24.87 -45.92
CA ARG A 579 19.85 -26.19 -46.13
C ARG A 579 19.44 -26.36 -47.58
N GLU A 580 18.86 -25.35 -48.21
CA GLU A 580 18.51 -25.35 -49.64
C GLU A 580 19.76 -25.49 -50.50
N THR A 581 20.83 -24.69 -50.23
CA THR A 581 22.10 -24.79 -50.94
C THR A 581 22.73 -26.17 -50.80
N LYS A 582 22.70 -26.78 -49.63
CA LYS A 582 23.21 -28.14 -49.39
C LYS A 582 22.45 -29.21 -50.17
N SER A 583 21.12 -29.05 -50.27
CA SER A 583 20.27 -29.91 -51.07
C SER A 583 20.63 -29.83 -52.55
N ALA A 584 20.74 -28.59 -53.07
CA ALA A 584 21.10 -28.37 -54.49
C ALA A 584 22.49 -28.94 -54.83
N VAL A 585 23.50 -28.75 -53.97
CA VAL A 585 24.84 -29.33 -54.16
C VAL A 585 24.79 -30.88 -54.18
N LYS A 586 23.95 -31.48 -53.33
CA LYS A 586 23.76 -32.92 -53.26
C LYS A 586 23.09 -33.48 -54.54
N ASP A 587 22.15 -32.74 -55.08
CA ASP A 587 21.48 -33.14 -56.35
C ASP A 587 22.45 -33.00 -57.53
N VAL A 588 23.20 -31.94 -57.65
CA VAL A 588 24.27 -31.77 -58.65
C VAL A 588 25.31 -32.88 -58.53
N GLN A 589 25.74 -33.29 -57.34
CA GLN A 589 26.63 -34.42 -57.11
C GLN A 589 26.00 -35.75 -57.59
N LYS A 590 24.72 -35.95 -57.36
CA LYS A 590 23.98 -37.13 -57.78
C LYS A 590 23.90 -37.25 -59.31
N ASP A 591 23.67 -36.12 -59.98
CA ASP A 591 23.61 -36.07 -61.45
C ASP A 591 25.01 -36.24 -62.07
N LEU A 592 26.05 -35.65 -61.51
CA LEU A 592 27.46 -35.88 -61.90
C LEU A 592 27.86 -37.36 -61.73
N ARG A 593 27.49 -38.04 -60.70
CA ARG A 593 27.72 -39.48 -60.52
C ARG A 593 26.95 -40.33 -61.51
N ARG A 594 25.77 -39.87 -61.92
CA ARG A 594 25.00 -40.54 -63.01
C ARG A 594 25.66 -40.39 -64.37
N LEU A 595 26.18 -39.18 -64.67
CA LEU A 595 26.93 -38.91 -65.93
C LEU A 595 28.26 -39.66 -65.96
N GLN A 596 28.98 -39.83 -64.88
CA GLN A 596 30.19 -40.63 -64.76
C GLN A 596 29.90 -42.16 -65.07
N LYS A 597 28.77 -42.68 -64.65
CA LYS A 597 28.36 -44.04 -64.85
C LYS A 597 27.93 -44.31 -66.32
N SER A 598 27.57 -43.28 -67.08
CA SER A 598 27.15 -43.40 -68.49
C SER A 598 28.28 -43.22 -69.54
N GLY A 599 29.57 -43.27 -69.11
CA GLY A 599 30.70 -43.42 -70.06
C GLY A 599 31.17 -42.14 -70.74
N ALA A 600 30.73 -40.96 -70.35
CA ALA A 600 31.26 -39.70 -70.87
C ALA A 600 32.52 -39.26 -70.09
N HIS A 601 33.69 -39.37 -70.71
CA HIS A 601 34.95 -38.86 -70.19
C HIS A 601 34.92 -37.31 -70.10
N THR A 602 34.47 -36.71 -68.97
CA THR A 602 34.72 -35.34 -68.68
C THR A 602 35.51 -35.29 -67.42
N ASN A 603 36.73 -34.78 -67.46
CA ASN A 603 37.57 -34.47 -66.26
C ASN A 603 36.94 -33.33 -65.47
N LEU A 604 35.90 -33.66 -64.73
CA LEU A 604 35.32 -32.76 -63.78
C LEU A 604 36.01 -32.88 -62.43
N ASN A 605 36.55 -31.79 -61.97
CA ASN A 605 37.35 -31.68 -60.75
C ASN A 605 36.48 -31.94 -59.50
N THR A 606 36.30 -33.20 -59.12
CA THR A 606 35.54 -33.68 -57.94
C THR A 606 36.05 -33.05 -56.61
N GLY A 607 37.30 -32.64 -56.56
CA GLY A 607 37.92 -31.97 -55.45
C GLY A 607 37.37 -30.56 -55.18
N ALA A 608 36.88 -29.86 -56.22
CA ALA A 608 36.26 -28.53 -56.09
C ALA A 608 34.87 -28.64 -55.44
N LEU A 609 34.09 -29.66 -55.81
CA LEU A 609 32.76 -29.96 -55.20
C LEU A 609 32.87 -30.40 -53.77
N GLU A 610 33.85 -31.19 -53.39
CA GLU A 610 34.12 -31.60 -52.02
C GLU A 610 34.54 -30.39 -51.13
N LYS A 611 35.40 -29.47 -51.68
CA LYS A 611 35.74 -28.22 -51.03
C LYS A 611 34.51 -27.32 -50.79
N SER A 612 33.61 -27.22 -51.77
CA SER A 612 32.39 -26.42 -51.63
C SER A 612 31.45 -27.00 -50.57
N ARG A 613 31.30 -28.33 -50.54
CA ARG A 613 30.50 -29.03 -49.50
C ARG A 613 31.07 -28.82 -48.11
N ARG A 614 32.39 -28.83 -47.96
CA ARG A 614 33.08 -28.60 -46.70
C ARG A 614 32.84 -27.15 -46.20
N LYS A 615 32.91 -26.16 -47.10
CA LYS A 615 32.60 -24.75 -46.78
C LYS A 615 31.15 -24.53 -46.37
N ILE A 616 30.20 -25.23 -46.99
CA ILE A 616 28.78 -25.15 -46.65
C ILE A 616 28.54 -25.80 -45.28
N ASN A 617 29.14 -26.93 -44.96
CA ASN A 617 29.06 -27.54 -43.66
C ASN A 617 29.72 -26.67 -42.57
N GLU A 618 30.87 -26.04 -42.81
CA GLU A 618 31.53 -25.08 -41.92
C GLU A 618 30.65 -23.85 -41.68
N ALA A 619 29.93 -23.36 -42.72
CA ALA A 619 28.98 -22.25 -42.57
C ALA A 619 27.71 -22.67 -41.80
N GLU A 620 27.22 -23.91 -41.98
CA GLU A 620 26.09 -24.47 -41.23
C GLU A 620 26.43 -24.65 -39.74
N ASP A 621 27.67 -25.06 -39.42
CA ASP A 621 28.17 -25.19 -38.06
C ASP A 621 28.30 -23.78 -37.41
N LEU A 622 28.71 -22.74 -38.10
CA LEU A 622 28.74 -21.36 -37.62
C LEU A 622 27.37 -20.79 -37.30
N VAL A 623 26.37 -21.10 -38.13
CA VAL A 623 24.97 -20.66 -37.93
C VAL A 623 24.24 -21.55 -36.90
N SER A 624 24.66 -22.82 -36.75
CA SER A 624 24.16 -23.78 -35.76
C SER A 624 24.81 -23.64 -34.39
N GLU A 625 25.87 -22.82 -34.25
CA GLU A 625 26.52 -22.59 -33.00
C GLU A 625 25.54 -22.04 -31.96
N LYS A 626 25.19 -22.95 -31.15
CA LYS A 626 24.63 -22.95 -29.81
C LYS A 626 24.32 -21.59 -29.20
N VAL A 627 23.04 -21.42 -28.95
CA VAL A 627 22.45 -20.57 -27.92
C VAL A 627 22.81 -21.08 -26.49
N VAL A 628 23.94 -21.70 -26.31
CA VAL A 628 24.55 -21.98 -24.99
C VAL A 628 26.05 -21.99 -25.20
N LYS A 629 26.70 -20.83 -25.29
CA LYS A 629 28.03 -20.72 -24.70
C LYS A 629 27.81 -20.53 -23.19
N GLN A 630 27.69 -21.62 -22.44
CA GLN A 630 28.45 -21.68 -21.19
C GLN A 630 29.87 -21.28 -21.58
N VAL A 631 30.26 -20.09 -21.12
CA VAL A 631 31.66 -19.71 -21.15
C VAL A 631 32.37 -20.71 -20.25
N ASN A 632 33.01 -21.71 -20.88
CA ASN A 632 34.03 -22.49 -20.21
C ASN A 632 35.19 -21.51 -19.99
N SER A 633 35.07 -20.68 -18.94
CA SER A 633 36.19 -19.99 -18.35
C SER A 633 36.94 -21.08 -17.56
N GLU A 634 38.20 -21.32 -17.86
CA GLU A 634 39.11 -22.05 -16.96
C GLU A 634 38.97 -21.43 -15.57
N PRO A 635 38.74 -22.22 -14.51
CA PRO A 635 38.64 -21.69 -13.15
C PRO A 635 39.92 -20.90 -12.83
N VAL A 636 39.77 -19.64 -12.45
CA VAL A 636 40.87 -18.78 -12.04
C VAL A 636 41.47 -19.40 -10.77
N SER A 637 42.71 -19.88 -10.84
CA SER A 637 43.39 -20.42 -9.66
C SER A 637 43.80 -19.28 -8.72
N ALA A 638 43.67 -19.50 -7.42
CA ALA A 638 44.05 -18.52 -6.39
C ALA A 638 45.53 -18.07 -6.52
N ASP A 639 46.42 -18.96 -7.01
CA ASP A 639 47.85 -18.74 -7.18
C ASP A 639 48.24 -17.82 -8.37
N THR A 640 47.28 -17.58 -9.28
CA THR A 640 47.52 -16.74 -10.47
C THR A 640 47.05 -15.29 -10.30
N LEU A 641 46.39 -14.94 -9.21
CA LEU A 641 45.83 -13.61 -8.97
C LEU A 641 46.80 -12.70 -8.24
N LYS A 642 46.88 -11.45 -8.68
CA LYS A 642 47.65 -10.37 -8.04
C LYS A 642 46.73 -9.19 -7.71
N ILE A 643 47.02 -8.53 -6.59
CA ILE A 643 46.35 -7.27 -6.24
C ILE A 643 46.61 -6.26 -7.37
N GLY A 644 45.56 -5.69 -7.93
CA GLY A 644 45.63 -4.79 -9.07
C GLY A 644 45.22 -5.42 -10.42
N ASP A 645 45.03 -6.74 -10.50
CA ASP A 645 44.60 -7.40 -11.71
C ASP A 645 43.16 -6.97 -12.08
N ARG A 646 42.95 -6.82 -13.39
CA ARG A 646 41.60 -6.53 -13.90
C ARG A 646 40.81 -7.82 -14.09
N VAL A 647 39.64 -7.86 -13.47
CA VAL A 647 38.73 -9.01 -13.53
C VAL A 647 37.34 -8.55 -13.94
N LYS A 648 36.62 -9.43 -14.59
CA LYS A 648 35.18 -9.25 -14.87
C LYS A 648 34.40 -10.07 -13.87
N LEU A 649 33.49 -9.43 -13.15
CA LEU A 649 32.56 -10.10 -12.26
C LEU A 649 31.42 -10.67 -13.09
N LEU A 650 31.31 -12.00 -13.18
CA LEU A 650 30.37 -12.70 -14.05
C LEU A 650 28.91 -12.50 -13.63
N THR A 651 28.64 -12.31 -12.33
CA THR A 651 27.30 -12.12 -11.75
C THR A 651 26.62 -10.83 -12.20
N ILE A 652 27.39 -9.75 -12.45
CA ILE A 652 26.87 -8.44 -12.84
C ILE A 652 27.48 -7.91 -14.16
N GLY A 653 28.35 -8.71 -14.80
CA GLY A 653 28.94 -8.37 -16.10
C GLY A 653 29.90 -7.16 -16.12
N GLN A 654 30.30 -6.61 -14.96
CA GLN A 654 31.12 -5.40 -14.85
C GLN A 654 32.59 -5.73 -14.60
N ASN A 655 33.47 -4.84 -15.08
CA ASN A 655 34.90 -4.96 -14.89
C ASN A 655 35.31 -4.31 -13.55
N GLY A 656 36.18 -4.99 -12.81
CA GLY A 656 36.71 -4.50 -11.53
C GLY A 656 38.22 -4.76 -11.40
N THR A 657 38.81 -4.24 -10.33
CA THR A 657 40.23 -4.44 -9.98
C THR A 657 40.32 -5.12 -8.62
N ILE A 658 41.16 -6.13 -8.51
CA ILE A 658 41.38 -6.88 -7.27
C ILE A 658 42.04 -6.00 -6.20
N LEU A 659 41.40 -5.92 -5.01
CA LEU A 659 41.94 -5.17 -3.86
C LEU A 659 42.55 -6.05 -2.78
N SER A 660 42.15 -7.31 -2.65
CA SER A 660 42.69 -8.27 -1.70
C SER A 660 42.79 -9.66 -2.33
N LEU A 661 43.76 -10.48 -1.88
CA LEU A 661 43.85 -11.88 -2.25
C LEU A 661 42.69 -12.67 -1.60
N PRO A 662 42.29 -13.83 -2.17
CA PRO A 662 41.22 -14.66 -1.63
C PRO A 662 41.49 -15.13 -0.19
N ASP A 663 40.48 -15.14 0.66
CA ASP A 663 40.50 -15.74 1.99
C ASP A 663 40.37 -17.28 1.91
N GLU A 664 40.53 -17.98 3.07
CA GLU A 664 40.42 -19.45 3.17
C GLU A 664 39.08 -20.01 2.64
N LYS A 665 38.06 -19.16 2.48
CA LYS A 665 36.74 -19.48 1.92
C LYS A 665 36.57 -19.05 0.45
N GLY A 666 37.63 -18.60 -0.19
CA GLY A 666 37.63 -18.18 -1.59
C GLY A 666 36.97 -16.83 -1.86
N ASN A 667 36.78 -15.96 -0.87
CA ASN A 667 36.21 -14.61 -1.07
C ASN A 667 37.33 -13.58 -1.17
N LEU A 668 37.17 -12.59 -2.03
CA LEU A 668 38.09 -11.48 -2.19
C LEU A 668 37.35 -10.16 -2.42
N MET A 669 38.03 -9.04 -2.20
CA MET A 669 37.49 -7.71 -2.44
C MET A 669 37.93 -7.21 -3.80
N ILE A 670 36.97 -6.73 -4.57
CA ILE A 670 37.17 -6.08 -5.87
C ILE A 670 36.64 -4.67 -5.85
N ASN A 671 37.25 -3.79 -6.61
CA ASN A 671 36.80 -2.42 -6.80
C ASN A 671 36.12 -2.30 -8.16
N ILE A 672 34.83 -1.96 -8.16
CA ILE A 672 34.06 -1.73 -9.39
C ILE A 672 33.63 -0.25 -9.40
N GLY A 673 34.39 0.57 -10.17
CA GLY A 673 34.22 2.03 -10.13
C GLY A 673 34.53 2.63 -8.75
N ALA A 674 33.55 3.19 -8.07
CA ALA A 674 33.67 3.77 -6.72
C ALA A 674 33.28 2.81 -5.58
N LEU A 675 32.81 1.59 -5.90
CA LEU A 675 32.27 0.64 -4.92
C LEU A 675 33.24 -0.51 -4.68
N LYS A 676 33.46 -0.88 -3.40
CA LYS A 676 34.18 -2.08 -2.99
C LYS A 676 33.18 -3.21 -2.79
N VAL A 677 33.31 -4.28 -3.57
CA VAL A 677 32.35 -5.41 -3.57
C VAL A 677 33.09 -6.67 -3.16
N LYS A 678 32.50 -7.49 -2.29
CA LYS A 678 33.00 -8.81 -1.95
C LYS A 678 32.52 -9.82 -2.99
N ALA A 679 33.44 -10.53 -3.65
CA ALA A 679 33.16 -11.51 -4.69
C ALA A 679 33.80 -12.86 -4.38
N ARG A 680 33.31 -13.95 -4.93
CA ARG A 680 33.92 -15.28 -4.83
C ARG A 680 34.83 -15.52 -6.04
N LEU A 681 35.90 -16.25 -5.82
CA LEU A 681 36.90 -16.58 -6.85
C LEU A 681 36.25 -17.21 -8.11
N GLN A 682 35.24 -18.04 -7.94
CA GLN A 682 34.51 -18.71 -9.02
C GLN A 682 33.62 -17.79 -9.85
N ASP A 683 33.33 -16.58 -9.38
CA ASP A 683 32.49 -15.60 -10.05
C ASP A 683 33.31 -14.58 -10.86
N LEU A 684 34.64 -14.79 -11.00
CA LEU A 684 35.59 -13.88 -11.62
C LEU A 684 36.21 -14.48 -12.87
N MET A 685 36.47 -13.63 -13.84
CA MET A 685 37.25 -13.94 -15.06
C MET A 685 38.37 -12.92 -15.21
N LEU A 686 39.60 -13.39 -15.36
CA LEU A 686 40.77 -12.54 -15.67
C LEU A 686 40.63 -11.92 -17.05
N ILE A 687 40.81 -10.61 -17.15
CA ILE A 687 40.89 -9.90 -18.44
C ILE A 687 42.37 -9.86 -18.84
N ASN A 688 42.79 -10.81 -19.69
CA ASN A 688 44.13 -10.78 -20.30
C ASN A 688 44.13 -9.80 -21.47
N GLU A 689 44.77 -8.63 -21.32
CA GLU A 689 45.13 -7.78 -22.46
C GLU A 689 46.35 -8.42 -23.15
N GLY A 690 46.16 -8.80 -24.44
CA GLY A 690 47.22 -9.38 -25.28
C GLY A 690 48.48 -8.53 -25.29
N LYS A 691 49.59 -9.19 -25.17
CA LYS A 691 50.93 -8.65 -25.30
C LYS A 691 51.14 -8.03 -26.71
N ASP A 692 51.20 -6.71 -26.75
CA ASP A 692 52.04 -5.97 -27.74
C ASP A 692 52.11 -4.50 -27.32
N ARG A 693 53.17 -4.17 -26.58
CA ARG A 693 53.94 -2.91 -26.67
C ARG A 693 55.13 -2.92 -25.72
N LYS A 694 56.31 -2.66 -26.31
CA LYS A 694 57.61 -2.62 -25.69
C LYS A 694 57.75 -1.59 -24.57
N PRO A 695 58.76 -1.77 -23.66
CA PRO A 695 58.88 -0.97 -22.46
C PRO A 695 59.63 0.35 -22.72
N GLN A 696 59.08 1.44 -22.19
CA GLN A 696 59.85 2.66 -21.95
C GLN A 696 59.94 3.00 -20.47
N ALA A 697 61.09 3.50 -20.14
CA ALA A 697 61.76 3.58 -18.87
C ALA A 697 61.05 4.29 -17.73
N LYS A 698 61.42 3.87 -16.54
CA LYS A 698 61.14 4.46 -15.24
C LYS A 698 61.59 5.91 -15.13
N SER A 699 60.72 6.82 -14.69
CA SER A 699 61.11 7.97 -13.90
C SER A 699 60.14 8.15 -12.74
N SER A 700 60.69 8.12 -11.56
CA SER A 700 60.07 8.31 -10.26
C SER A 700 59.62 9.77 -10.10
N SER A 701 58.34 10.02 -9.79
CA SER A 701 58.00 11.27 -9.15
C SER A 701 56.84 11.09 -8.17
N LYS A 702 57.09 11.51 -6.95
CA LYS A 702 56.19 11.55 -5.79
C LYS A 702 54.92 12.42 -5.98
N TYR A 703 54.71 12.93 -7.18
CA TYR A 703 53.57 13.81 -7.49
C TYR A 703 52.33 13.11 -8.08
N GLY A 704 52.41 11.81 -8.36
CA GLY A 704 51.31 11.10 -9.03
C GLY A 704 50.12 10.75 -8.13
N SER A 705 50.23 10.78 -6.81
CA SER A 705 49.17 10.41 -5.89
C SER A 705 48.21 11.59 -5.54
N LEU A 706 48.70 12.82 -5.64
CA LEU A 706 47.90 14.03 -5.40
C LEU A 706 47.02 14.42 -6.60
N LEU A 707 47.40 14.01 -7.80
CA LEU A 707 46.66 14.29 -9.05
C LEU A 707 45.41 13.41 -9.23
N ARG A 708 45.40 12.19 -8.67
CA ARG A 708 44.26 11.28 -8.78
C ARG A 708 43.14 11.55 -7.76
N SER A 709 43.42 12.23 -6.66
CA SER A 709 42.40 12.58 -5.67
C SER A 709 41.62 13.87 -6.01
N LYS A 710 42.16 14.75 -6.86
CA LYS A 710 41.53 15.99 -7.28
C LYS A 710 40.62 15.85 -8.51
N SER A 711 40.85 14.90 -9.41
CA SER A 711 40.05 14.75 -10.65
C SER A 711 38.62 14.27 -10.42
N SER A 712 38.27 13.76 -9.24
CA SER A 712 36.88 13.31 -8.90
C SER A 712 36.08 14.35 -8.15
N SER A 713 36.60 15.53 -7.85
CA SER A 713 35.95 16.56 -7.03
C SER A 713 35.79 17.92 -7.70
N VAL A 714 36.28 18.11 -8.93
CA VAL A 714 36.16 19.38 -9.64
C VAL A 714 34.87 19.44 -10.45
N SER A 715 33.95 20.36 -10.08
CA SER A 715 32.72 20.61 -10.81
C SER A 715 32.97 21.10 -12.23
N ALA A 716 32.17 20.70 -13.21
CA ALA A 716 32.22 21.20 -14.59
C ALA A 716 31.80 22.67 -14.75
N SER A 717 31.26 23.30 -13.70
CA SER A 717 30.83 24.69 -13.71
C SER A 717 31.08 25.39 -12.39
N ILE A 718 31.36 26.71 -12.46
CA ILE A 718 31.42 27.61 -11.31
C ILE A 718 30.41 28.74 -11.47
N ASN A 719 29.70 29.08 -10.38
CA ASN A 719 28.76 30.20 -10.33
C ASN A 719 29.38 31.35 -9.53
N VAL A 720 29.52 32.50 -10.19
CA VAL A 720 30.08 33.75 -9.62
C VAL A 720 29.08 34.92 -9.69
N MET A 721 27.81 34.65 -9.92
CA MET A 721 26.78 35.70 -9.91
C MET A 721 26.69 36.37 -8.53
N GLY A 722 26.50 37.69 -8.53
CA GLY A 722 26.34 38.47 -7.29
C GLY A 722 27.63 38.71 -6.52
N LYS A 723 28.81 38.26 -6.99
CA LYS A 723 30.11 38.55 -6.37
C LYS A 723 30.67 39.87 -6.88
N ASN A 724 31.55 40.48 -6.10
CA ASN A 724 32.38 41.60 -6.55
C ASN A 724 33.35 41.14 -7.62
N LEU A 725 33.79 42.03 -8.51
CA LEU A 725 34.66 41.67 -9.64
C LEU A 725 35.97 40.99 -9.19
N ASP A 726 36.63 41.52 -8.16
CA ASP A 726 37.92 41.03 -7.69
C ASP A 726 37.78 39.60 -7.05
N ASP A 727 36.72 39.38 -6.27
CA ASP A 727 36.41 38.08 -5.66
C ASP A 727 36.04 37.04 -6.73
N ALA A 728 35.24 37.46 -7.73
CA ALA A 728 34.85 36.60 -8.82
C ALA A 728 36.05 36.20 -9.69
N LEU A 729 36.98 37.09 -9.95
CA LEU A 729 38.20 36.79 -10.72
C LEU A 729 39.13 35.84 -9.96
N ALA A 730 39.30 36.01 -8.64
CA ALA A 730 40.11 35.11 -7.80
C ALA A 730 39.54 33.69 -7.79
N ASP A 731 38.21 33.55 -7.63
CA ASP A 731 37.54 32.25 -7.62
C ASP A 731 37.58 31.55 -8.98
N VAL A 732 37.37 32.30 -10.07
CA VAL A 732 37.45 31.78 -11.44
C VAL A 732 38.88 31.33 -11.76
N GLU A 733 39.88 32.09 -11.35
CA GLU A 733 41.29 31.72 -11.55
C GLU A 733 41.63 30.42 -10.86
N LYS A 734 41.31 30.28 -9.59
CA LYS A 734 41.50 29.04 -8.81
C LYS A 734 40.74 27.86 -9.43
N TYR A 735 39.51 28.07 -9.82
CA TYR A 735 38.71 27.04 -10.47
C TYR A 735 39.27 26.55 -11.79
N LEU A 736 39.75 27.46 -12.66
CA LEU A 736 40.39 27.13 -13.92
C LEU A 736 41.71 26.40 -13.74
N ASP A 737 42.50 26.72 -12.73
CA ASP A 737 43.69 25.96 -12.36
C ASP A 737 43.35 24.54 -11.93
N ASP A 738 42.30 24.37 -11.10
CA ASP A 738 41.80 23.05 -10.68
C ASP A 738 41.26 22.23 -11.89
N VAL A 739 40.50 22.85 -12.80
CA VAL A 739 40.01 22.26 -14.06
C VAL A 739 41.14 21.79 -14.96
N TYR A 740 42.21 22.64 -15.15
CA TYR A 740 43.38 22.30 -15.92
C TYR A 740 44.19 21.16 -15.32
N MET A 741 44.35 21.18 -13.98
CA MET A 741 45.01 20.11 -13.24
C MET A 741 44.24 18.79 -13.27
N ALA A 742 42.90 18.85 -13.26
CA ALA A 742 42.01 17.69 -13.36
C ALA A 742 41.94 17.11 -14.79
N GLY A 743 42.46 17.83 -15.79
CA GLY A 743 42.48 17.40 -17.19
C GLY A 743 41.11 17.46 -17.89
N LEU A 744 40.22 18.35 -17.46
CA LEU A 744 38.92 18.56 -18.09
C LEU A 744 39.09 19.40 -19.36
N ASP A 745 38.46 18.98 -20.45
CA ASP A 745 38.54 19.65 -21.76
C ASP A 745 37.72 20.94 -21.82
N MET A 746 36.69 21.07 -20.98
CA MET A 746 35.77 22.21 -20.94
C MET A 746 35.34 22.59 -19.50
N ALA A 747 35.11 23.89 -19.31
CA ALA A 747 34.58 24.48 -18.07
C ALA A 747 33.55 25.57 -18.39
N SER A 748 32.53 25.71 -17.51
CA SER A 748 31.48 26.72 -17.65
C SER A 748 31.54 27.70 -16.49
N ILE A 749 31.56 29.00 -16.81
CA ILE A 749 31.57 30.09 -15.82
C ILE A 749 30.25 30.83 -15.91
N ILE A 750 29.44 30.79 -14.86
CA ILE A 750 28.12 31.41 -14.77
C ILE A 750 28.27 32.75 -14.05
N HIS A 751 28.14 33.85 -14.79
CA HIS A 751 28.32 35.22 -14.27
C HIS A 751 27.08 36.09 -14.39
N GLY A 752 25.99 35.55 -15.00
CA GLY A 752 24.75 36.32 -15.17
C GLY A 752 24.77 37.33 -16.29
N ARG A 753 23.59 37.93 -16.58
CA ARG A 753 23.42 38.93 -17.64
C ARG A 753 23.57 40.37 -17.16
N GLY A 754 23.67 40.69 -15.89
CA GLY A 754 23.68 42.02 -15.29
C GLY A 754 24.38 43.13 -16.10
N GLY A 755 24.97 44.16 -15.49
CA GLY A 755 25.62 45.27 -16.19
C GLY A 755 26.88 44.95 -16.99
N GLY A 756 27.21 43.64 -17.22
CA GLY A 756 28.33 43.17 -18.05
C GLY A 756 29.69 43.20 -17.36
N ILE A 757 29.87 43.80 -16.19
CA ILE A 757 31.13 44.01 -15.51
C ILE A 757 31.86 42.67 -15.26
N LEU A 758 31.17 41.67 -14.73
CA LEU A 758 31.74 40.34 -14.45
C LEU A 758 32.08 39.61 -15.73
N LYS A 759 31.24 39.68 -16.75
CA LYS A 759 31.48 39.08 -18.06
C LYS A 759 32.72 39.63 -18.71
N ASP A 760 32.87 40.93 -18.78
CA ASP A 760 34.00 41.61 -19.43
C ASP A 760 35.31 41.39 -18.66
N GLY A 761 35.28 41.46 -17.32
CA GLY A 761 36.41 41.17 -16.46
C GLY A 761 36.92 39.73 -16.62
N ILE A 762 35.99 38.77 -16.58
CA ILE A 762 36.34 37.34 -16.75
C ILE A 762 36.91 37.09 -18.14
N ARG A 763 36.29 37.61 -19.21
CA ARG A 763 36.80 37.48 -20.58
C ARG A 763 38.17 38.12 -20.77
N GLN A 764 38.45 39.24 -20.13
CA GLN A 764 39.75 39.87 -20.15
C GLN A 764 40.82 39.04 -19.44
N MET A 765 40.49 38.40 -18.32
CA MET A 765 41.35 37.49 -17.56
C MET A 765 41.64 36.23 -18.41
N LEU A 766 40.61 35.63 -19.03
CA LEU A 766 40.75 34.42 -19.85
C LEU A 766 41.71 34.60 -21.03
N LYS A 767 41.76 35.79 -21.67
CA LYS A 767 42.71 36.13 -22.75
C LYS A 767 44.20 36.08 -22.31
N ARG A 768 44.48 36.22 -21.01
CA ARG A 768 45.84 36.22 -20.48
C ARG A 768 46.33 34.85 -20.05
N LYS A 769 45.40 33.82 -19.95
CA LYS A 769 45.75 32.50 -19.46
C LYS A 769 46.25 31.58 -20.59
N LYS A 770 47.51 31.10 -20.48
CA LYS A 770 48.19 30.27 -21.49
C LYS A 770 47.57 28.90 -21.73
N TYR A 771 46.85 28.35 -20.77
CA TYR A 771 46.20 27.04 -20.81
C TYR A 771 44.75 27.07 -21.34
N VAL A 772 44.22 28.25 -21.62
CA VAL A 772 42.93 28.40 -22.31
C VAL A 772 43.15 28.34 -23.81
N ASP A 773 42.37 27.54 -24.52
CA ASP A 773 42.38 27.41 -25.96
C ASP A 773 41.42 28.41 -26.62
N SER A 774 40.16 28.36 -26.20
CA SER A 774 39.12 29.27 -26.69
C SER A 774 38.04 29.48 -25.59
N PHE A 775 37.31 30.60 -25.71
CA PHE A 775 36.16 30.86 -24.86
C PHE A 775 35.07 31.63 -25.63
N GLY A 776 33.82 31.44 -25.25
CA GLY A 776 32.66 32.05 -25.90
C GLY A 776 31.41 32.05 -25.00
N ALA A 777 30.34 32.72 -25.44
CA ALA A 777 29.04 32.60 -24.80
C ALA A 777 28.48 31.20 -25.00
N ALA A 778 27.74 30.71 -23.99
CA ALA A 778 27.02 29.45 -24.11
C ALA A 778 25.89 29.53 -25.15
N SER A 779 25.35 28.37 -25.54
CA SER A 779 24.16 28.34 -26.39
C SER A 779 22.95 28.99 -25.70
N TYR A 780 21.95 29.40 -26.48
CA TYR A 780 20.75 30.05 -25.90
C TYR A 780 20.06 29.20 -24.83
N ASN A 781 20.10 27.86 -25.03
CA ASN A 781 19.50 26.90 -24.09
C ASN A 781 20.36 26.63 -22.85
N ASP A 782 21.66 26.96 -22.87
CA ASP A 782 22.63 26.73 -21.78
C ASP A 782 22.99 28.02 -21.03
N GLY A 783 22.12 29.03 -21.11
CA GLY A 783 22.29 30.31 -20.40
C GLY A 783 22.76 31.48 -21.23
N GLY A 784 23.09 31.30 -22.52
CA GLY A 784 23.41 32.35 -23.48
C GLY A 784 24.54 33.26 -23.02
N GLU A 785 24.32 34.58 -23.13
CA GLU A 785 25.27 35.66 -22.76
C GLU A 785 25.57 35.71 -21.23
N GLY A 786 24.82 34.98 -20.39
CA GLY A 786 25.06 34.95 -18.94
C GLY A 786 26.08 33.88 -18.51
N VAL A 787 26.54 33.04 -19.43
CA VAL A 787 27.50 31.95 -19.17
C VAL A 787 28.63 32.01 -20.21
N THR A 788 29.89 31.89 -19.73
CA THR A 788 31.07 31.78 -20.58
C THR A 788 31.60 30.35 -20.53
N ILE A 789 31.64 29.69 -21.70
CA ILE A 789 32.24 28.36 -21.83
C ILE A 789 33.72 28.54 -22.19
N VAL A 790 34.59 27.85 -21.49
CA VAL A 790 36.02 27.88 -21.68
C VAL A 790 36.50 26.50 -22.10
N ARG A 791 37.25 26.44 -23.21
CA ARG A 791 37.91 25.22 -23.66
C ARG A 791 39.39 25.27 -23.24
N MET A 792 39.84 24.18 -22.65
CA MET A 792 41.23 24.07 -22.16
C MET A 792 42.12 23.45 -23.25
N LYS A 793 43.36 23.87 -23.33
CA LYS A 793 44.35 23.23 -24.21
C LYS A 793 44.65 21.82 -23.73
N LYS A 794 44.61 20.86 -24.65
CA LYS A 794 45.05 19.50 -24.33
C LYS A 794 46.54 19.48 -23.93
N LYS A 795 46.84 18.81 -22.85
CA LYS A 795 48.22 18.58 -22.40
C LYS A 795 48.96 17.69 -23.36
#